data_b9c1a926f7b975c0203d9b6cd0816736
#
_entry.id   b9c1a926f7b975c0203d9b6cd0816736
#
_cell.length_a   1.000
_cell.length_b   1.000
_cell.length_c   1.000
_cell.angle_alpha   90.00
_cell.angle_beta   90.00
_cell.angle_gamma   90.00
#
_symmetry.space_group_name_H-M   'P 1'
#
loop_
_entity.id
_entity.type
_entity.pdbx_description
1 polymer ?
#
loop_
_entity_poly.entity_id
_entity_poly.type
_entity_poly.pdbx_seq_one_letter_code
_entity_poly.pdbx_strand_id
1 'polypeptide(L)'
;MCNYQLTDFLPTTKKECELRGWGQLDVILFSGDAYVDHPSFGAAVIGRMLEANGYRVAIVPQPDWHGDYRDFKKLGRPRLFFAVSPGAMDSMVNRYTANRRMRHDDAYTPDGRHGMRPDYPSIVYSKILKQLFPDVPVVLGGIEASLRRLTHYDYWEDKLKKCILCESGADIILYGMGEKNTLQLCRELENGRSIKDVKDIPQTVYLAKKEDIPGGITDTDIVLHSHEECLRNKKAQAENFRHIEEESNKMHAQRLIQGVDHQFAVVNPPYPPMTTEELDAAFDLPYTRMPHPKYKGKTIPAYEMIKFSVNLHRGCFGGCAFCTISAHQGKFVVCRSKESIMREVKQVIAMPDFKGYLSDLGGPSANMYGMHGRNPKACERCRRPSCINPQICPNLVTDHSKLLDIYHAVDALPGIKKSFIGSGVRYDLLLHKSKDEKSNEAARQYTRELITRHVSGRLKVAPEHTSDRVLRLMRKPSFSQFYDFKRIFDRINREEGLNQQIIPYFISSHPGCKEEDMAELAVLTKNLDFHLEQVQDFTPTPMTVSTETWYTGYDPYTLEPVSSAKTPREKLAQRQFFFWYKPEERASIERELRRIGRPDLISKLYDGVHYHGRAHYDPKAIGSSPERTDMREKKRKSFNPNFQPRGFGTVSYTHLRAHETTLHL
;
A
#
# COMPACT_ATOMS: atom_id res chain seq x y z
N MET A 1 -18.54 13.61 24.59
CA MET A 1 -18.17 14.00 23.20
C MET A 1 -16.84 14.70 23.27
N CYS A 2 -15.80 14.16 22.63
CA CYS A 2 -14.56 14.93 22.48
C CYS A 2 -14.86 16.10 21.55
N ASN A 3 -15.08 17.29 22.10
CA ASN A 3 -15.24 18.52 21.33
C ASN A 3 -13.84 19.02 20.98
N TYR A 4 -13.25 18.50 19.92
CA TYR A 4 -12.03 19.06 19.37
C TYR A 4 -12.27 20.48 18.89
N GLN A 5 -11.38 21.38 19.30
CA GLN A 5 -11.34 22.75 18.79
C GLN A 5 -10.55 22.79 17.46
N LEU A 6 -10.74 23.84 16.69
CA LEU A 6 -10.02 24.02 15.44
C LEU A 6 -8.48 24.07 15.65
N THR A 7 -8.07 24.59 16.79
CA THR A 7 -6.65 24.65 17.21
C THR A 7 -6.06 23.30 17.62
N ASP A 8 -6.87 22.25 17.78
CA ASP A 8 -6.34 20.89 18.00
C ASP A 8 -5.80 20.26 16.72
N PHE A 9 -6.13 20.80 15.56
CA PHE A 9 -5.62 20.38 14.25
C PHE A 9 -4.48 21.27 13.81
N LEU A 10 -3.58 20.74 12.95
CA LEU A 10 -2.62 21.59 12.24
C LEU A 10 -3.37 22.55 11.31
N PRO A 11 -2.95 23.82 11.22
CA PRO A 11 -3.65 24.81 10.44
C PRO A 11 -3.61 24.52 8.94
N THR A 12 -4.69 24.87 8.24
CA THR A 12 -4.84 24.78 6.77
C THR A 12 -5.08 26.14 6.13
N THR A 13 -5.33 27.15 6.94
CA THR A 13 -5.60 28.53 6.52
C THR A 13 -4.82 29.54 7.36
N LYS A 14 -4.66 30.76 6.82
CA LYS A 14 -4.00 31.86 7.53
C LYS A 14 -4.72 32.19 8.85
N LYS A 15 -6.05 32.22 8.84
CA LYS A 15 -6.85 32.47 10.06
C LYS A 15 -6.57 31.42 11.16
N GLU A 16 -6.40 30.14 10.79
CA GLU A 16 -6.06 29.09 11.76
C GLU A 16 -4.63 29.27 12.32
N CYS A 17 -3.68 29.75 11.51
CA CYS A 17 -2.35 30.12 12.00
C CYS A 17 -2.43 31.30 13.00
N GLU A 18 -3.22 32.32 12.69
CA GLU A 18 -3.44 33.49 13.55
C GLU A 18 -4.06 33.09 14.91
N LEU A 19 -5.02 32.13 14.91
CA LEU A 19 -5.60 31.60 16.14
C LEU A 19 -4.58 30.91 17.05
N ARG A 20 -3.45 30.42 16.48
CA ARG A 20 -2.32 29.84 17.22
C ARG A 20 -1.24 30.88 17.56
N GLY A 21 -1.44 32.15 17.19
CA GLY A 21 -0.42 33.20 17.35
C GLY A 21 0.78 33.03 16.41
N TRP A 22 0.64 32.29 15.32
CA TRP A 22 1.72 32.02 14.37
C TRP A 22 1.70 33.04 13.22
N GLY A 23 2.71 33.92 13.18
CA GLY A 23 2.87 34.87 12.08
C GLY A 23 3.48 34.22 10.86
N GLN A 24 4.73 33.80 10.94
CA GLN A 24 5.44 33.09 9.87
C GLN A 24 5.55 31.60 10.19
N LEU A 25 5.26 30.76 9.23
CA LEU A 25 5.41 29.31 9.33
C LEU A 25 6.87 28.89 9.04
N ASP A 26 7.31 27.80 9.67
CA ASP A 26 8.62 27.21 9.41
C ASP A 26 8.56 26.26 8.22
N VAL A 27 7.51 25.42 8.14
CA VAL A 27 7.28 24.47 7.06
C VAL A 27 5.82 24.55 6.60
N ILE A 28 5.60 24.52 5.29
CA ILE A 28 4.27 24.38 4.71
C ILE A 28 4.24 23.08 3.90
N LEU A 29 3.38 22.14 4.29
CA LEU A 29 3.28 20.82 3.72
C LEU A 29 2.11 20.74 2.73
N PHE A 30 2.40 20.49 1.46
CA PHE A 30 1.42 20.23 0.41
C PHE A 30 1.15 18.74 0.28
N SER A 31 -0.12 18.34 0.36
CA SER A 31 -0.53 16.93 0.28
C SER A 31 -1.55 16.70 -0.84
N GLY A 32 -1.40 15.60 -1.58
CA GLY A 32 -2.39 15.14 -2.54
C GLY A 32 -3.66 14.58 -1.89
N ASP A 33 -3.62 14.24 -0.60
CA ASP A 33 -4.77 13.72 0.15
C ASP A 33 -5.52 14.82 0.90
N ALA A 34 -6.78 14.57 1.23
CA ALA A 34 -7.49 15.31 2.25
C ALA A 34 -6.77 15.20 3.61
N TYR A 35 -6.82 16.25 4.42
CA TYR A 35 -6.18 16.23 5.73
C TYR A 35 -7.03 15.44 6.73
N VAL A 36 -6.50 14.29 7.13
CA VAL A 36 -6.96 13.48 8.26
C VAL A 36 -5.84 13.46 9.28
N ASP A 37 -6.12 13.88 10.49
CA ASP A 37 -5.14 13.93 11.58
C ASP A 37 -5.04 12.57 12.28
N HIS A 38 -4.38 11.63 11.62
CA HIS A 38 -4.33 10.24 12.01
C HIS A 38 -2.93 9.65 11.76
N PRO A 39 -2.39 8.75 12.62
CA PRO A 39 -1.04 8.19 12.48
C PRO A 39 -0.82 7.33 11.22
N SER A 40 -1.88 7.00 10.49
CA SER A 40 -1.78 6.33 9.18
C SER A 40 -1.69 7.29 7.98
N PHE A 41 -1.70 8.60 8.20
CA PHE A 41 -1.57 9.61 7.13
C PHE A 41 -0.24 10.34 7.25
N GLY A 42 0.66 10.15 6.28
CA GLY A 42 2.03 10.67 6.33
C GLY A 42 2.12 12.19 6.54
N ALA A 43 1.22 12.98 5.96
CA ALA A 43 1.18 14.42 6.17
C ALA A 43 0.89 14.79 7.64
N ALA A 44 0.00 14.06 8.29
CA ALA A 44 -0.28 14.24 9.73
C ALA A 44 0.92 13.83 10.58
N VAL A 45 1.55 12.68 10.27
CA VAL A 45 2.74 12.19 11.02
C VAL A 45 3.87 13.20 10.97
N ILE A 46 4.26 13.64 9.78
CA ILE A 46 5.35 14.62 9.61
C ILE A 46 4.98 15.97 10.24
N GLY A 47 3.76 16.44 10.01
CA GLY A 47 3.32 17.72 10.58
C GLY A 47 3.28 17.70 12.11
N ARG A 48 2.72 16.65 12.72
CA ARG A 48 2.68 16.50 14.17
C ARG A 48 4.08 16.32 14.80
N MET A 49 4.93 15.56 14.14
CA MET A 49 6.33 15.39 14.58
C MET A 49 7.09 16.72 14.58
N LEU A 50 6.93 17.53 13.55
CA LEU A 50 7.54 18.86 13.48
C LEU A 50 6.95 19.79 14.53
N GLU A 51 5.62 19.82 14.71
CA GLU A 51 4.95 20.61 15.76
C GLU A 51 5.46 20.25 17.16
N ALA A 52 5.59 18.95 17.45
CA ALA A 52 6.11 18.46 18.74
C ALA A 52 7.58 18.84 18.99
N ASN A 53 8.33 19.17 17.93
CA ASN A 53 9.70 19.67 18.02
C ASN A 53 9.78 21.21 17.91
N GLY A 54 8.66 21.93 18.08
CA GLY A 54 8.61 23.38 18.18
C GLY A 54 8.53 24.13 16.85
N TYR A 55 8.40 23.43 15.71
CA TYR A 55 8.24 24.08 14.40
C TYR A 55 6.77 24.45 14.14
N ARG A 56 6.57 25.62 13.53
CA ARG A 56 5.25 26.10 13.09
C ARG A 56 4.93 25.52 11.72
N VAL A 57 3.99 24.59 11.66
CA VAL A 57 3.69 23.79 10.47
C VAL A 57 2.22 23.95 10.07
N ALA A 58 1.98 24.15 8.78
CA ALA A 58 0.64 24.11 8.20
C ALA A 58 0.55 23.08 7.08
N ILE A 59 -0.65 22.53 6.86
CA ILE A 59 -0.93 21.60 5.78
C ILE A 59 -1.82 22.27 4.74
N VAL A 60 -1.44 22.19 3.46
CA VAL A 60 -2.29 22.54 2.32
C VAL A 60 -2.73 21.24 1.64
N PRO A 61 -3.90 20.70 2.05
CA PRO A 61 -4.40 19.46 1.51
C PRO A 61 -5.11 19.73 0.19
N GLN A 62 -4.79 18.94 -0.84
CA GLN A 62 -5.42 18.97 -2.16
C GLN A 62 -5.53 20.39 -2.73
N PRO A 63 -4.38 21.10 -2.91
CA PRO A 63 -4.42 22.44 -3.48
C PRO A 63 -4.97 22.44 -4.90
N ASP A 64 -5.74 23.45 -5.25
CA ASP A 64 -6.15 23.66 -6.64
C ASP A 64 -4.93 24.11 -7.48
N TRP A 65 -4.54 23.25 -8.42
CA TRP A 65 -3.41 23.47 -9.31
C TRP A 65 -3.79 24.15 -10.62
N HIS A 66 -5.04 24.59 -10.74
CA HIS A 66 -5.54 25.34 -11.89
C HIS A 66 -5.61 26.84 -11.58
N GLY A 67 -5.71 27.64 -12.61
CA GLY A 67 -5.99 29.07 -12.49
C GLY A 67 -4.86 29.90 -11.85
N ASP A 68 -5.19 30.70 -10.84
CA ASP A 68 -4.29 31.69 -10.23
C ASP A 68 -3.40 31.14 -9.10
N TYR A 69 -3.41 29.83 -8.84
CA TYR A 69 -2.64 29.17 -7.78
C TYR A 69 -2.88 29.75 -6.38
N ARG A 70 -4.10 30.15 -6.07
CA ARG A 70 -4.47 30.80 -4.81
C ARG A 70 -4.10 29.93 -3.61
N ASP A 71 -4.33 28.61 -3.67
CA ASP A 71 -4.00 27.68 -2.59
C ASP A 71 -2.51 27.57 -2.30
N PHE A 72 -1.67 27.76 -3.31
CA PHE A 72 -0.21 27.76 -3.15
C PHE A 72 0.32 29.06 -2.53
N LYS A 73 -0.43 30.16 -2.65
CA LYS A 73 -0.04 31.49 -2.13
C LYS A 73 -0.63 31.83 -0.77
N LYS A 74 -1.74 31.19 -0.37
CA LYS A 74 -2.58 31.61 0.78
C LYS A 74 -1.88 31.65 2.13
N LEU A 75 -0.85 30.79 2.35
CA LEU A 75 -0.09 30.74 3.60
C LEU A 75 1.24 31.51 3.55
N GLY A 76 1.56 32.12 2.39
CA GLY A 76 2.78 32.88 2.18
C GLY A 76 4.03 32.00 2.08
N ARG A 77 5.17 32.59 2.48
CA ARG A 77 6.50 32.00 2.39
C ARG A 77 6.89 31.35 3.73
N PRO A 78 7.29 30.08 3.77
CA PRO A 78 7.84 29.47 4.99
C PRO A 78 9.26 29.97 5.26
N ARG A 79 9.70 29.83 6.50
CA ARG A 79 11.06 30.19 6.93
C ARG A 79 12.10 29.18 6.41
N LEU A 80 11.75 27.89 6.38
CA LEU A 80 12.68 26.82 6.03
C LEU A 80 12.43 26.27 4.62
N PHE A 81 11.29 25.61 4.39
CA PHE A 81 10.99 24.97 3.10
C PHE A 81 9.51 24.69 2.89
N PHE A 82 9.15 24.42 1.64
CA PHE A 82 7.92 23.75 1.25
C PHE A 82 8.15 22.25 1.20
N ALA A 83 7.33 21.47 1.90
CA ALA A 83 7.30 20.01 1.80
C ALA A 83 6.17 19.57 0.86
N VAL A 84 6.43 18.59 0.00
CA VAL A 84 5.46 18.08 -0.97
C VAL A 84 5.35 16.57 -0.87
N SER A 85 4.12 16.07 -0.74
CA SER A 85 3.78 14.63 -0.70
C SER A 85 2.62 14.33 -1.63
N PRO A 86 2.62 13.19 -2.34
CA PRO A 86 1.50 12.77 -3.19
C PRO A 86 0.26 12.38 -2.38
N GLY A 87 0.43 12.10 -1.09
CA GLY A 87 -0.53 11.45 -0.19
C GLY A 87 -0.05 10.07 0.27
N ALA A 88 -0.96 9.28 0.80
CA ALA A 88 -0.68 7.93 1.35
C ALA A 88 -0.38 6.90 0.27
N MET A 89 -0.81 7.11 -0.97
CA MET A 89 -0.55 6.23 -2.10
C MET A 89 0.20 6.94 -3.23
N ASP A 90 0.88 6.13 -4.07
CA ASP A 90 1.35 6.61 -5.37
C ASP A 90 0.15 7.12 -6.17
N SER A 91 0.27 8.35 -6.71
CA SER A 91 -0.85 9.04 -7.37
C SER A 91 -1.37 8.29 -8.58
N MET A 92 -0.47 7.71 -9.38
CA MET A 92 -0.83 7.01 -10.61
C MET A 92 -1.50 5.67 -10.31
N VAL A 93 -1.00 4.93 -9.30
CA VAL A 93 -1.61 3.69 -8.81
C VAL A 93 -3.00 3.96 -8.21
N ASN A 94 -3.16 5.07 -7.50
CA ASN A 94 -4.44 5.45 -6.93
C ASN A 94 -5.47 5.86 -8.01
N ARG A 95 -5.02 6.58 -9.02
CA ARG A 95 -5.89 7.18 -10.05
C ARG A 95 -6.27 6.22 -11.17
N TYR A 96 -5.41 5.27 -11.52
CA TYR A 96 -5.59 4.39 -12.68
C TYR A 96 -5.66 2.91 -12.31
N THR A 97 -6.40 2.15 -13.13
CA THR A 97 -6.40 0.69 -13.08
C THR A 97 -5.16 0.12 -13.79
N ALA A 98 -4.91 -1.19 -13.66
CA ALA A 98 -3.87 -1.90 -14.40
C ALA A 98 -4.01 -1.83 -15.93
N ASN A 99 -5.19 -1.50 -16.45
CA ASN A 99 -5.44 -1.29 -17.86
C ASN A 99 -5.43 0.19 -18.25
N ARG A 100 -4.79 1.04 -17.45
CA ARG A 100 -4.65 2.50 -17.66
C ARG A 100 -6.00 3.24 -17.75
N ARG A 101 -7.08 2.65 -17.26
CA ARG A 101 -8.40 3.31 -17.19
C ARG A 101 -8.48 4.11 -15.89
N MET A 102 -8.96 5.32 -16.01
CA MET A 102 -9.19 6.17 -14.85
C MET A 102 -10.23 5.54 -13.91
N ARG A 103 -9.96 5.58 -12.59
CA ARG A 103 -10.93 5.16 -11.57
C ARG A 103 -11.99 6.24 -11.39
N HIS A 104 -13.19 5.83 -11.05
CA HIS A 104 -14.30 6.77 -10.81
C HIS A 104 -14.20 7.45 -9.44
N ASP A 105 -13.58 6.78 -8.47
CA ASP A 105 -13.51 7.23 -7.08
C ASP A 105 -12.07 7.36 -6.63
N ASP A 106 -11.82 8.32 -5.72
CA ASP A 106 -10.57 8.49 -4.98
C ASP A 106 -10.86 8.40 -3.48
N ALA A 107 -10.42 7.33 -2.83
CA ALA A 107 -10.70 7.07 -1.42
C ALA A 107 -10.13 8.13 -0.46
N TYR A 108 -9.13 8.88 -0.88
CA TYR A 108 -8.43 9.88 -0.06
C TYR A 108 -8.99 11.28 -0.23
N THR A 109 -10.11 11.42 -0.92
CA THR A 109 -10.76 12.71 -1.14
C THR A 109 -12.14 12.77 -0.49
N PRO A 110 -12.64 14.00 -0.17
CA PRO A 110 -13.97 14.15 0.37
C PRO A 110 -15.02 13.61 -0.60
N ASP A 111 -15.94 12.79 -0.10
CA ASP A 111 -17.01 12.12 -0.83
C ASP A 111 -16.51 11.19 -1.95
N GLY A 112 -15.25 10.74 -1.86
CA GLY A 112 -14.63 9.90 -2.88
C GLY A 112 -14.42 10.59 -4.23
N ARG A 113 -14.45 11.92 -4.29
CA ARG A 113 -14.42 12.69 -5.53
C ARG A 113 -13.14 12.47 -6.30
N HIS A 114 -13.28 12.00 -7.53
CA HIS A 114 -12.20 11.91 -8.49
C HIS A 114 -11.72 13.31 -8.95
N GLY A 115 -10.42 13.43 -9.29
CA GLY A 115 -9.85 14.64 -9.90
C GLY A 115 -9.45 15.75 -8.92
N MET A 116 -9.40 15.48 -7.62
CA MET A 116 -8.95 16.45 -6.61
C MET A 116 -7.43 16.54 -6.48
N ARG A 117 -6.69 15.73 -7.20
CA ARG A 117 -5.23 15.81 -7.33
C ARG A 117 -4.82 15.64 -8.80
N PRO A 118 -3.70 16.24 -9.26
CA PRO A 118 -3.16 16.01 -10.60
C PRO A 118 -2.55 14.61 -10.73
N ASP A 119 -2.20 14.22 -11.94
CA ASP A 119 -1.20 13.18 -12.16
C ASP A 119 0.14 13.69 -11.66
N TYR A 120 0.91 12.83 -10.99
CA TYR A 120 2.22 13.17 -10.42
C TYR A 120 2.21 14.46 -9.56
N PRO A 121 1.41 14.55 -8.48
CA PRO A 121 1.32 15.77 -7.68
C PRO A 121 2.67 16.23 -7.13
N SER A 122 3.60 15.31 -6.85
CA SER A 122 4.98 15.68 -6.45
C SER A 122 5.68 16.53 -7.51
N ILE A 123 5.46 16.27 -8.80
CA ILE A 123 6.02 17.06 -9.91
C ILE A 123 5.25 18.38 -10.07
N VAL A 124 3.91 18.28 -10.17
CA VAL A 124 3.06 19.44 -10.46
C VAL A 124 3.15 20.49 -9.36
N TYR A 125 3.02 20.07 -8.10
CA TYR A 125 3.07 20.99 -6.96
C TYR A 125 4.45 21.65 -6.83
N SER A 126 5.53 20.88 -7.02
CA SER A 126 6.89 21.44 -6.95
C SER A 126 7.17 22.48 -8.02
N LYS A 127 6.75 22.22 -9.26
CA LYS A 127 6.89 23.20 -10.36
C LYS A 127 6.16 24.51 -10.06
N ILE A 128 4.92 24.43 -9.56
CA ILE A 128 4.14 25.61 -9.17
C ILE A 128 4.85 26.37 -8.04
N LEU A 129 5.32 25.66 -7.01
CA LEU A 129 6.03 26.28 -5.88
C LEU A 129 7.33 26.94 -6.32
N LYS A 130 8.12 26.30 -7.18
CA LYS A 130 9.35 26.88 -7.73
C LYS A 130 9.09 28.08 -8.64
N GLN A 131 7.97 28.09 -9.36
CA GLN A 131 7.55 29.24 -10.15
C GLN A 131 7.16 30.44 -9.27
N LEU A 132 6.42 30.19 -8.18
CA LEU A 132 5.93 31.24 -7.29
C LEU A 132 6.97 31.73 -6.28
N PHE A 133 7.86 30.84 -5.84
CA PHE A 133 8.85 31.09 -4.79
C PHE A 133 10.20 30.46 -5.19
N PRO A 134 10.89 30.99 -6.20
CA PRO A 134 12.07 30.34 -6.79
C PRO A 134 13.25 30.15 -5.83
N ASP A 135 13.32 30.97 -4.81
CA ASP A 135 14.40 31.03 -3.80
C ASP A 135 14.07 30.22 -2.52
N VAL A 136 12.85 29.68 -2.41
CA VAL A 136 12.46 28.82 -1.27
C VAL A 136 12.74 27.35 -1.60
N PRO A 137 13.40 26.59 -0.71
CA PRO A 137 13.59 25.16 -0.91
C PRO A 137 12.27 24.40 -1.04
N VAL A 138 12.25 23.45 -1.97
CA VAL A 138 11.15 22.49 -2.14
C VAL A 138 11.67 21.08 -1.87
N VAL A 139 11.08 20.42 -0.88
CA VAL A 139 11.47 19.10 -0.38
C VAL A 139 10.41 18.08 -0.74
N LEU A 140 10.79 17.02 -1.45
CA LEU A 140 9.89 15.91 -1.77
C LEU A 140 9.93 14.84 -0.70
N GLY A 141 8.77 14.32 -0.35
CA GLY A 141 8.63 13.17 0.54
C GLY A 141 7.50 12.24 0.11
N GLY A 142 7.29 11.19 0.90
CA GLY A 142 6.25 10.20 0.66
C GLY A 142 6.59 9.18 -0.41
N ILE A 143 5.60 8.32 -0.72
CA ILE A 143 5.81 7.13 -1.54
C ILE A 143 6.21 7.44 -2.99
N GLU A 144 5.58 8.41 -3.63
CA GLU A 144 5.83 8.74 -5.04
C GLU A 144 7.28 9.18 -5.28
N ALA A 145 7.81 10.04 -4.41
CA ALA A 145 9.20 10.48 -4.46
C ALA A 145 10.17 9.33 -4.14
N SER A 146 9.84 8.49 -3.14
CA SER A 146 10.64 7.33 -2.77
C SER A 146 10.78 6.34 -3.93
N LEU A 147 9.70 6.07 -4.66
CA LEU A 147 9.69 5.12 -5.77
C LEU A 147 10.30 5.66 -7.07
N ARG A 148 10.48 6.98 -7.19
CA ARG A 148 11.03 7.65 -8.38
C ARG A 148 12.36 8.38 -8.13
N ARG A 149 13.09 7.96 -7.10
CA ARG A 149 14.34 8.61 -6.66
C ARG A 149 15.55 8.38 -7.56
N LEU A 150 15.47 7.42 -8.48
CA LEU A 150 16.46 7.09 -9.50
C LEU A 150 15.77 6.89 -10.85
N THR A 151 16.53 6.50 -11.88
CA THR A 151 15.93 6.04 -13.15
C THR A 151 14.94 4.92 -12.88
N HIS A 152 13.74 5.08 -13.40
CA HIS A 152 12.63 4.15 -13.18
C HIS A 152 11.74 4.03 -14.40
N TYR A 153 11.10 2.86 -14.56
CA TYR A 153 10.09 2.68 -15.59
C TYR A 153 8.74 3.24 -15.11
N ASP A 154 8.17 4.15 -15.89
CA ASP A 154 6.82 4.65 -15.70
C ASP A 154 5.84 3.89 -16.61
N TYR A 155 4.93 3.17 -15.99
CA TYR A 155 3.97 2.32 -16.68
C TYR A 155 2.93 3.11 -17.47
N TRP A 156 2.51 4.27 -16.97
CA TRP A 156 1.42 5.04 -17.58
C TRP A 156 1.88 5.80 -18.82
N GLU A 157 3.09 6.35 -18.80
CA GLU A 157 3.72 6.98 -19.96
C GLU A 157 4.46 5.97 -20.86
N ASP A 158 4.63 4.73 -20.41
CA ASP A 158 5.38 3.66 -21.09
C ASP A 158 6.82 4.07 -21.45
N LYS A 159 7.51 4.69 -20.49
CA LYS A 159 8.85 5.25 -20.67
C LYS A 159 9.74 4.97 -19.47
N LEU A 160 11.04 4.85 -19.74
CA LEU A 160 12.05 4.96 -18.70
C LEU A 160 12.28 6.45 -18.41
N LYS A 161 12.04 6.86 -17.16
CA LYS A 161 12.12 8.25 -16.70
C LYS A 161 13.33 8.45 -15.82
N LYS A 162 13.83 9.69 -15.80
CA LYS A 162 14.92 10.14 -14.92
C LYS A 162 14.47 10.17 -13.47
N CYS A 163 15.42 10.40 -12.54
CA CYS A 163 15.11 10.78 -11.18
C CYS A 163 14.06 11.89 -11.13
N ILE A 164 13.07 11.79 -10.26
CA ILE A 164 11.96 12.75 -10.15
C ILE A 164 12.45 14.20 -9.88
N LEU A 165 13.61 14.38 -9.27
CA LEU A 165 14.20 15.72 -9.07
C LEU A 165 14.46 16.43 -10.40
N CYS A 166 14.86 15.70 -11.44
CA CYS A 166 15.10 16.26 -12.78
C CYS A 166 13.83 16.87 -13.40
N GLU A 167 12.67 16.27 -13.11
CA GLU A 167 11.40 16.72 -13.67
C GLU A 167 10.68 17.73 -12.79
N SER A 168 10.77 17.58 -11.46
CA SER A 168 10.04 18.41 -10.51
C SER A 168 10.69 19.76 -10.22
N GLY A 169 12.03 19.85 -10.40
CA GLY A 169 12.82 21.00 -9.98
C GLY A 169 12.92 21.17 -8.46
N ALA A 170 12.51 20.18 -7.68
CA ALA A 170 12.69 20.17 -6.23
C ALA A 170 14.17 20.01 -5.85
N ASP A 171 14.55 20.46 -4.65
CA ASP A 171 15.94 20.52 -4.23
C ASP A 171 16.46 19.20 -3.67
N ILE A 172 15.61 18.45 -2.95
CA ILE A 172 16.00 17.21 -2.26
C ILE A 172 14.80 16.28 -2.09
N ILE A 173 15.05 14.96 -2.06
CA ILE A 173 14.06 13.95 -1.65
C ILE A 173 14.43 13.45 -0.27
N LEU A 174 13.43 13.32 0.59
CA LEU A 174 13.46 12.55 1.84
C LEU A 174 12.70 11.25 1.59
N TYR A 175 13.41 10.16 1.32
CA TYR A 175 12.77 8.90 0.95
C TYR A 175 12.49 8.00 2.16
N GLY A 176 11.59 7.03 2.00
CA GLY A 176 11.22 6.10 3.06
C GLY A 176 10.43 6.74 4.19
N MET A 177 10.61 6.26 5.42
CA MET A 177 10.00 6.84 6.61
C MET A 177 10.70 8.16 6.96
N GLY A 178 9.97 9.26 6.83
CA GLY A 178 10.52 10.62 6.75
C GLY A 178 10.79 11.33 8.08
N GLU A 179 10.59 10.70 9.23
CA GLU A 179 10.64 11.38 10.52
C GLU A 179 12.03 11.92 10.86
N LYS A 180 13.06 11.06 10.78
CA LYS A 180 14.44 11.43 11.17
C LYS A 180 15.07 12.44 10.21
N ASN A 181 15.02 12.17 8.92
CA ASN A 181 15.63 13.02 7.91
C ASN A 181 14.94 14.39 7.81
N THR A 182 13.60 14.46 7.96
CA THR A 182 12.88 15.74 7.97
C THR A 182 13.31 16.61 9.15
N LEU A 183 13.38 16.02 10.35
CA LEU A 183 13.77 16.76 11.55
C LEU A 183 15.24 17.21 11.48
N GLN A 184 16.13 16.36 10.98
CA GLN A 184 17.52 16.73 10.78
C GLN A 184 17.65 17.85 9.74
N LEU A 185 16.93 17.78 8.63
CA LEU A 185 16.91 18.84 7.63
C LEU A 185 16.47 20.19 8.21
N CYS A 186 15.40 20.19 9.02
CA CYS A 186 14.95 21.41 9.70
C CYS A 186 16.06 22.03 10.54
N ARG A 187 16.76 21.21 11.34
CA ARG A 187 17.87 21.67 12.21
C ARG A 187 19.04 22.23 11.41
N GLU A 188 19.42 21.58 10.31
CA GLU A 188 20.51 22.05 9.44
C GLU A 188 20.19 23.40 8.80
N LEU A 189 18.98 23.56 8.28
CA LEU A 189 18.54 24.83 7.69
C LEU A 189 18.36 25.94 8.74
N GLU A 190 17.90 25.60 9.94
CA GLU A 190 17.78 26.52 11.06
C GLU A 190 19.15 27.02 11.54
N ASN A 191 20.17 26.15 11.47
CA ASN A 191 21.57 26.51 11.74
C ASN A 191 22.23 27.31 10.61
N GLY A 192 21.48 27.67 9.57
CA GLY A 192 21.94 28.54 8.49
C GLY A 192 22.63 27.82 7.32
N ARG A 193 22.66 26.47 7.29
CA ARG A 193 23.13 25.73 6.12
C ARG A 193 22.19 25.97 4.94
N SER A 194 22.75 26.21 3.75
CA SER A 194 21.96 26.24 2.53
C SER A 194 21.48 24.83 2.15
N ILE A 195 20.29 24.72 1.61
CA ILE A 195 19.77 23.43 1.09
C ILE A 195 20.72 22.78 0.07
N LYS A 196 21.46 23.59 -0.68
CA LYS A 196 22.44 23.12 -1.67
C LYS A 196 23.67 22.46 -1.02
N ASP A 197 23.96 22.80 0.23
CA ASP A 197 25.10 22.28 0.98
C ASP A 197 24.72 21.08 1.87
N VAL A 198 23.41 20.85 2.05
CA VAL A 198 22.89 19.69 2.81
C VAL A 198 22.90 18.45 1.92
N LYS A 199 24.05 17.76 1.89
CA LYS A 199 24.28 16.55 1.07
C LYS A 199 24.67 15.31 1.88
N ASP A 200 24.70 15.42 3.19
CA ASP A 200 25.24 14.45 4.13
C ASP A 200 24.18 13.80 5.04
N ILE A 201 22.93 14.24 4.94
CA ILE A 201 21.83 13.65 5.71
C ILE A 201 21.53 12.25 5.15
N PRO A 202 21.49 11.20 5.99
CA PRO A 202 21.05 9.87 5.58
C PRO A 202 19.62 9.88 5.03
N GLN A 203 19.32 8.91 4.17
CA GLN A 203 17.97 8.70 3.64
C GLN A 203 17.46 9.90 2.82
N THR A 204 18.38 10.55 2.07
CA THR A 204 18.09 11.66 1.16
C THR A 204 18.57 11.35 -0.25
N VAL A 205 18.02 12.09 -1.23
CA VAL A 205 18.51 12.09 -2.61
C VAL A 205 18.63 13.52 -3.09
N TYR A 206 19.74 13.82 -3.75
CA TYR A 206 20.02 15.13 -4.34
C TYR A 206 20.68 14.99 -5.71
N LEU A 207 20.64 16.07 -6.49
CA LEU A 207 21.38 16.17 -7.74
C LEU A 207 22.66 16.97 -7.52
N ALA A 208 23.77 16.50 -8.07
CA ALA A 208 25.06 17.20 -7.98
C ALA A 208 25.90 16.98 -9.23
N LYS A 209 26.75 17.95 -9.55
CA LYS A 209 27.87 17.72 -10.48
C LYS A 209 28.91 16.84 -9.79
N LYS A 210 29.81 16.22 -10.58
CA LYS A 210 30.82 15.30 -10.05
C LYS A 210 31.72 15.97 -8.99
N GLU A 211 32.12 17.20 -9.24
CA GLU A 211 32.94 18.02 -8.36
C GLU A 211 32.24 18.40 -7.05
N ASP A 212 30.90 18.45 -7.05
CA ASP A 212 30.07 18.87 -5.91
C ASP A 212 29.63 17.70 -5.02
N ILE A 213 30.04 16.44 -5.33
CA ILE A 213 29.73 15.27 -4.50
C ILE A 213 30.66 15.25 -3.29
N PRO A 214 30.17 15.29 -2.04
CA PRO A 214 31.01 15.26 -0.85
C PRO A 214 31.92 14.03 -0.81
N GLY A 215 33.22 14.26 -0.65
CA GLY A 215 34.23 13.19 -0.66
C GLY A 215 34.49 12.56 -2.03
N GLY A 216 33.88 13.10 -3.10
CA GLY A 216 33.96 12.51 -4.43
C GLY A 216 33.23 11.16 -4.56
N ILE A 217 33.51 10.45 -5.65
CA ILE A 217 33.07 9.07 -5.87
C ILE A 217 34.21 8.15 -5.40
N THR A 218 33.91 7.24 -4.49
CA THR A 218 34.89 6.34 -3.84
C THR A 218 34.59 4.87 -4.13
N ASP A 219 35.52 3.98 -3.82
CA ASP A 219 35.33 2.53 -3.96
C ASP A 219 34.25 1.94 -3.03
N THR A 220 33.80 2.73 -2.05
CA THR A 220 32.69 2.36 -1.17
C THR A 220 31.32 2.71 -1.75
N ASP A 221 31.27 3.45 -2.85
CA ASP A 221 30.05 3.80 -3.53
C ASP A 221 29.65 2.73 -4.58
N ILE A 222 28.38 2.59 -4.83
CA ILE A 222 27.88 1.81 -5.96
C ILE A 222 27.51 2.77 -7.08
N VAL A 223 28.32 2.77 -8.13
CA VAL A 223 28.05 3.56 -9.34
C VAL A 223 27.20 2.72 -10.27
N LEU A 224 25.98 3.19 -10.49
CA LEU A 224 25.00 2.57 -11.37
C LEU A 224 25.26 2.97 -12.83
N HIS A 225 24.81 2.13 -13.77
CA HIS A 225 24.70 2.52 -15.17
C HIS A 225 23.90 3.81 -15.30
N SER A 226 24.36 4.72 -16.16
CA SER A 226 23.69 5.99 -16.36
C SER A 226 22.27 5.84 -16.93
N HIS A 227 21.45 6.86 -16.80
CA HIS A 227 20.11 6.89 -17.42
C HIS A 227 20.18 6.64 -18.93
N GLU A 228 21.14 7.28 -19.62
CA GLU A 228 21.35 7.18 -21.06
C GLU A 228 21.76 5.76 -21.49
N GLU A 229 22.56 5.06 -20.66
CA GLU A 229 22.93 3.68 -20.90
C GLU A 229 21.70 2.76 -20.70
N CYS A 230 20.92 2.98 -19.64
CA CYS A 230 19.70 2.21 -19.38
C CYS A 230 18.65 2.37 -20.49
N LEU A 231 18.58 3.53 -21.15
CA LEU A 231 17.70 3.73 -22.31
C LEU A 231 18.11 2.84 -23.52
N ARG A 232 19.41 2.57 -23.68
CA ARG A 232 19.94 1.77 -24.80
C ARG A 232 20.04 0.28 -24.47
N ASN A 233 20.22 -0.03 -23.19
CA ASN A 233 20.49 -1.39 -22.72
C ASN A 233 19.57 -1.77 -21.54
N LYS A 234 18.59 -2.59 -21.84
CA LYS A 234 17.64 -3.08 -20.80
C LYS A 234 18.28 -3.95 -19.74
N LYS A 235 19.37 -4.65 -20.05
CA LYS A 235 20.11 -5.43 -19.04
C LYS A 235 20.78 -4.51 -18.01
N ALA A 236 21.36 -3.39 -18.46
CA ALA A 236 21.94 -2.39 -17.56
C ALA A 236 20.90 -1.85 -16.56
N GLN A 237 19.65 -1.61 -17.00
CA GLN A 237 18.56 -1.24 -16.09
C GLN A 237 18.23 -2.36 -15.11
N ALA A 238 18.19 -3.62 -15.53
CA ALA A 238 17.95 -4.76 -14.66
C ALA A 238 19.06 -4.92 -13.60
N GLU A 239 20.34 -4.78 -14.01
CA GLU A 239 21.49 -4.82 -13.11
C GLU A 239 21.46 -3.69 -12.07
N ASN A 240 21.15 -2.47 -12.51
CA ASN A 240 20.95 -1.32 -11.61
C ASN A 240 19.91 -1.64 -10.55
N PHE A 241 18.78 -2.22 -10.97
CA PHE A 241 17.69 -2.49 -10.03
C PHE A 241 18.09 -3.52 -8.96
N ARG A 242 18.88 -4.53 -9.29
CA ARG A 242 19.42 -5.46 -8.28
C ARG A 242 20.17 -4.70 -7.19
N HIS A 243 21.08 -3.79 -7.56
CA HIS A 243 21.81 -2.97 -6.60
C HIS A 243 20.90 -2.09 -5.77
N ILE A 244 19.91 -1.45 -6.40
CA ILE A 244 18.93 -0.59 -5.72
C ILE A 244 18.13 -1.37 -4.68
N GLU A 245 17.65 -2.57 -5.03
CA GLU A 245 16.90 -3.40 -4.10
C GLU A 245 17.76 -3.93 -2.96
N GLU A 246 18.96 -4.42 -3.27
CA GLU A 246 19.90 -4.90 -2.24
C GLU A 246 20.23 -3.81 -1.24
N GLU A 247 20.61 -2.61 -1.70
CA GLU A 247 20.96 -1.48 -0.81
C GLU A 247 19.74 -0.97 -0.02
N SER A 248 18.55 -0.97 -0.58
CA SER A 248 17.33 -0.59 0.14
C SER A 248 16.98 -1.55 1.29
N ASN A 249 17.56 -2.76 1.31
CA ASN A 249 17.25 -3.81 2.28
C ASN A 249 18.43 -4.18 3.21
N LYS A 250 19.50 -3.40 3.21
CA LYS A 250 20.63 -3.55 4.14
C LYS A 250 20.48 -2.65 5.37
N MET A 251 21.01 -3.07 6.51
CA MET A 251 21.17 -2.20 7.68
C MET A 251 22.27 -1.16 7.47
N HIS A 252 23.36 -1.58 6.81
CA HIS A 252 24.49 -0.72 6.44
C HIS A 252 24.61 -0.72 4.92
N ALA A 253 23.84 0.16 4.31
CA ALA A 253 23.83 0.32 2.86
C ALA A 253 24.96 1.24 2.39
N GLN A 254 25.34 1.08 1.12
CA GLN A 254 26.27 1.95 0.44
C GLN A 254 25.50 3.10 -0.26
N ARG A 255 26.19 4.19 -0.53
CA ARG A 255 25.68 5.28 -1.32
C ARG A 255 25.55 4.83 -2.78
N LEU A 256 24.38 5.13 -3.40
CA LEU A 256 24.15 4.85 -4.81
C LEU A 256 24.33 6.14 -5.63
N ILE A 257 25.02 6.04 -6.75
CA ILE A 257 25.32 7.18 -7.62
C ILE A 257 24.94 6.81 -9.05
N GLN A 258 24.02 7.57 -9.66
CA GLN A 258 23.60 7.35 -11.04
C GLN A 258 23.78 8.60 -11.89
N GLY A 259 24.52 8.49 -12.98
CA GLY A 259 24.64 9.54 -13.99
C GLY A 259 23.30 9.83 -14.67
N VAL A 260 22.94 11.10 -14.81
CA VAL A 260 21.75 11.59 -15.50
C VAL A 260 22.06 12.95 -16.13
N ASP A 261 21.95 13.05 -17.46
CA ASP A 261 22.41 14.23 -18.22
C ASP A 261 23.87 14.61 -17.88
N HIS A 262 24.11 15.80 -17.33
CA HIS A 262 25.43 16.31 -16.96
C HIS A 262 25.69 16.31 -15.45
N GLN A 263 24.89 15.59 -14.69
CA GLN A 263 24.95 15.52 -13.24
C GLN A 263 24.69 14.11 -12.74
N PHE A 264 24.69 13.94 -11.43
CA PHE A 264 24.47 12.67 -10.76
C PHE A 264 23.31 12.77 -9.79
N ALA A 265 22.41 11.79 -9.81
CA ALA A 265 21.50 11.52 -8.71
C ALA A 265 22.26 10.70 -7.65
N VAL A 266 22.42 11.27 -6.48
CA VAL A 266 23.13 10.67 -5.35
C VAL A 266 22.12 10.28 -4.29
N VAL A 267 22.07 8.99 -3.94
CA VAL A 267 21.19 8.42 -2.91
C VAL A 267 22.04 8.10 -1.69
N ASN A 268 21.87 8.86 -0.62
CA ASN A 268 22.51 8.58 0.65
C ASN A 268 21.91 7.31 1.29
N PRO A 269 22.72 6.53 2.03
CA PRO A 269 22.23 5.35 2.73
C PRO A 269 21.05 5.66 3.66
N PRO A 270 20.12 4.70 3.89
CA PRO A 270 19.04 4.90 4.85
C PRO A 270 19.58 4.99 6.28
N TYR A 271 18.78 5.59 7.18
CA TYR A 271 19.02 5.44 8.61
C TYR A 271 18.93 3.95 9.01
N PRO A 272 19.62 3.55 10.09
CA PRO A 272 19.29 2.29 10.75
C PRO A 272 17.79 2.21 11.08
N PRO A 273 17.20 1.01 11.13
CA PRO A 273 15.82 0.86 11.56
C PRO A 273 15.54 1.61 12.85
N MET A 274 14.36 2.20 12.98
CA MET A 274 13.94 2.86 14.23
C MET A 274 13.99 1.89 15.41
N THR A 275 14.19 2.42 16.59
CA THR A 275 13.93 1.66 17.84
C THR A 275 12.42 1.62 18.13
N THR A 276 12.02 0.78 19.08
CA THR A 276 10.63 0.77 19.58
C THR A 276 10.23 2.12 20.15
N GLU A 277 11.12 2.77 20.91
CA GLU A 277 10.89 4.07 21.53
C GLU A 277 10.70 5.18 20.49
N GLU A 278 11.51 5.16 19.44
CA GLU A 278 11.39 6.11 18.30
C GLU A 278 10.06 5.92 17.56
N LEU A 279 9.64 4.67 17.36
CA LEU A 279 8.37 4.36 16.72
C LEU A 279 7.19 4.74 17.60
N ASP A 280 7.25 4.44 18.91
CA ASP A 280 6.25 4.84 19.89
C ASP A 280 6.09 6.35 19.92
N ALA A 281 7.19 7.10 19.94
CA ALA A 281 7.17 8.56 19.92
C ALA A 281 6.42 9.13 18.71
N ALA A 282 6.50 8.46 17.54
CA ALA A 282 5.76 8.88 16.36
C ALA A 282 4.25 8.56 16.43
N PHE A 283 3.87 7.46 17.08
CA PHE A 283 2.47 7.06 17.22
C PHE A 283 1.77 7.73 18.42
N ASP A 284 2.50 8.12 19.46
CA ASP A 284 1.98 8.75 20.68
C ASP A 284 1.81 10.28 20.54
N LEU A 285 2.08 10.86 19.35
CA LEU A 285 1.80 12.26 19.06
C LEU A 285 0.30 12.58 19.24
N PRO A 286 -0.05 13.84 19.53
CA PRO A 286 -1.43 14.23 19.88
C PRO A 286 -2.37 14.28 18.68
N TYR A 287 -2.55 13.14 18.01
CA TYR A 287 -3.52 13.03 16.91
C TYR A 287 -4.96 13.15 17.43
N THR A 288 -5.77 13.93 16.74
CA THR A 288 -7.22 13.94 16.99
C THR A 288 -7.93 12.69 16.51
N ARG A 289 -7.31 11.92 15.61
CA ARG A 289 -7.85 10.76 14.86
C ARG A 289 -9.11 11.11 14.07
N MET A 290 -9.26 12.36 13.64
CA MET A 290 -10.43 12.88 12.92
C MET A 290 -10.00 13.59 11.62
N PRO A 291 -10.89 13.64 10.60
CA PRO A 291 -10.73 14.57 9.49
C PRO A 291 -10.79 16.01 9.98
N HIS A 292 -10.02 16.89 9.34
CA HIS A 292 -10.04 18.32 9.65
C HIS A 292 -11.47 18.89 9.54
N PRO A 293 -11.90 19.81 10.44
CA PRO A 293 -13.26 20.36 10.47
C PRO A 293 -13.76 21.00 9.16
N LYS A 294 -12.85 21.41 8.26
CA LYS A 294 -13.21 21.88 6.91
C LYS A 294 -14.00 20.86 6.08
N TYR A 295 -13.96 19.58 6.45
CA TYR A 295 -14.67 18.50 5.78
C TYR A 295 -15.99 18.12 6.48
N LYS A 296 -16.48 18.95 7.41
CA LYS A 296 -17.74 18.68 8.11
C LYS A 296 -18.88 18.37 7.12
N GLY A 297 -19.58 17.26 7.33
CA GLY A 297 -20.64 16.78 6.46
C GLY A 297 -20.19 16.05 5.19
N LYS A 298 -18.88 15.80 5.04
CA LYS A 298 -18.31 15.00 3.94
C LYS A 298 -17.66 13.75 4.48
N THR A 299 -17.74 12.67 3.70
CA THR A 299 -17.11 11.40 4.03
C THR A 299 -15.78 11.26 3.29
N ILE A 300 -14.73 10.84 3.99
CA ILE A 300 -13.44 10.45 3.37
C ILE A 300 -13.36 8.93 3.46
N PRO A 301 -13.53 8.19 2.35
CA PRO A 301 -13.64 6.72 2.39
C PRO A 301 -12.43 6.04 3.06
N ALA A 302 -11.20 6.50 2.80
CA ALA A 302 -10.00 5.95 3.43
C ALA A 302 -10.02 6.11 4.96
N TYR A 303 -10.51 7.25 5.47
CA TYR A 303 -10.68 7.44 6.91
C TYR A 303 -11.71 6.48 7.51
N GLU A 304 -12.87 6.33 6.86
CA GLU A 304 -13.91 5.41 7.35
C GLU A 304 -13.42 3.95 7.47
N MET A 305 -12.51 3.55 6.59
CA MET A 305 -11.92 2.20 6.62
C MET A 305 -10.99 1.98 7.80
N ILE A 306 -10.25 3.01 8.23
CA ILE A 306 -9.14 2.86 9.19
C ILE A 306 -9.39 3.52 10.54
N LYS A 307 -10.44 4.31 10.72
CA LYS A 307 -10.66 5.12 11.93
C LYS A 307 -10.62 4.32 13.23
N PHE A 308 -10.95 3.04 13.18
CA PHE A 308 -10.89 2.09 14.31
C PHE A 308 -9.83 1.02 14.13
N SER A 309 -8.82 1.27 13.32
CA SER A 309 -7.65 0.41 13.20
C SER A 309 -6.50 0.91 14.08
N VAL A 310 -5.67 -0.03 14.54
CA VAL A 310 -4.44 0.25 15.29
C VAL A 310 -3.29 -0.51 14.64
N ASN A 311 -2.26 0.24 14.26
CA ASN A 311 -1.09 -0.31 13.62
C ASN A 311 -0.05 -0.74 14.68
N LEU A 312 0.39 -1.98 14.63
CA LEU A 312 1.28 -2.57 15.63
C LEU A 312 2.77 -2.42 15.29
N HIS A 313 3.10 -2.35 14.00
CA HIS A 313 4.49 -2.31 13.52
C HIS A 313 4.60 -1.68 12.13
N ARG A 314 5.79 -1.27 11.76
CA ARG A 314 6.18 -0.87 10.41
C ARG A 314 7.19 -1.85 9.83
N GLY A 315 7.35 -1.83 8.51
CA GLY A 315 8.24 -2.72 7.77
C GLY A 315 7.64 -4.09 7.47
N CYS A 316 8.20 -4.78 6.47
CA CYS A 316 7.77 -6.11 6.07
C CYS A 316 8.93 -6.89 5.45
N PHE A 317 9.33 -7.99 6.07
CA PHE A 317 10.41 -8.85 5.56
C PHE A 317 9.94 -9.85 4.50
N GLY A 318 8.72 -9.71 4.00
CA GLY A 318 8.15 -10.58 2.96
C GLY A 318 8.89 -10.51 1.64
N GLY A 319 9.29 -9.32 1.21
CA GLY A 319 10.08 -9.11 -0.01
C GLY A 319 9.39 -9.59 -1.28
N CYS A 320 8.03 -9.58 -1.33
CA CYS A 320 7.28 -9.94 -2.53
C CYS A 320 7.71 -9.05 -3.71
N ALA A 321 7.96 -9.67 -4.88
CA ALA A 321 8.58 -9.00 -6.01
C ALA A 321 7.80 -7.81 -6.59
N PHE A 322 6.49 -7.75 -6.34
CA PHE A 322 5.57 -6.71 -6.84
C PHE A 322 5.20 -5.65 -5.79
N CYS A 323 5.67 -5.79 -4.53
CA CYS A 323 5.21 -4.98 -3.41
C CYS A 323 6.17 -3.83 -3.10
N THR A 324 5.62 -2.64 -2.86
CA THR A 324 6.40 -1.43 -2.56
C THR A 324 6.67 -1.23 -1.07
N ILE A 325 6.08 -2.02 -0.18
CA ILE A 325 6.22 -1.84 1.27
C ILE A 325 7.68 -1.89 1.70
N SER A 326 8.42 -2.92 1.30
CA SER A 326 9.84 -3.03 1.64
C SER A 326 10.71 -1.93 1.01
N ALA A 327 10.31 -1.42 -0.16
CA ALA A 327 11.01 -0.31 -0.83
C ALA A 327 10.80 1.05 -0.14
N HIS A 328 9.70 1.21 0.59
CA HIS A 328 9.35 2.47 1.27
C HIS A 328 9.51 2.39 2.80
N GLN A 329 8.97 1.36 3.46
CA GLN A 329 9.09 1.18 4.91
C GLN A 329 10.34 0.41 5.35
N GLY A 330 10.98 -0.29 4.41
CA GLY A 330 12.11 -1.18 4.68
C GLY A 330 11.71 -2.62 5.00
N LYS A 331 12.71 -3.49 4.95
CA LYS A 331 12.58 -4.93 5.25
C LYS A 331 12.45 -5.22 6.75
N PHE A 332 13.08 -4.42 7.59
CA PHE A 332 13.14 -4.68 9.02
C PHE A 332 11.85 -4.29 9.71
N VAL A 333 11.24 -5.25 10.38
CA VAL A 333 10.02 -5.01 11.17
C VAL A 333 10.40 -4.32 12.45
N VAL A 334 9.83 -3.15 12.66
CA VAL A 334 9.96 -2.35 13.89
C VAL A 334 8.61 -2.33 14.59
N CYS A 335 8.57 -2.81 15.83
CA CYS A 335 7.34 -2.98 16.59
C CYS A 335 7.16 -1.86 17.61
N ARG A 336 5.91 -1.47 17.81
CA ARG A 336 5.52 -0.60 18.92
C ARG A 336 5.53 -1.39 20.23
N SER A 337 5.72 -0.69 21.35
CA SER A 337 5.51 -1.28 22.66
C SER A 337 4.03 -1.59 22.90
N LYS A 338 3.77 -2.54 23.80
CA LYS A 338 2.42 -2.85 24.26
C LYS A 338 1.75 -1.62 24.87
N GLU A 339 2.48 -0.84 25.61
CA GLU A 339 2.04 0.38 26.29
C GLU A 339 1.54 1.43 25.29
N SER A 340 2.29 1.69 24.21
CA SER A 340 1.89 2.62 23.14
C SER A 340 0.63 2.13 22.42
N ILE A 341 0.57 0.83 22.07
CA ILE A 341 -0.61 0.22 21.46
C ILE A 341 -1.84 0.38 22.36
N MET A 342 -1.70 0.09 23.66
CA MET A 342 -2.81 0.18 24.62
C MET A 342 -3.28 1.63 24.82
N ARG A 343 -2.37 2.62 24.76
CA ARG A 343 -2.76 4.05 24.78
C ARG A 343 -3.64 4.39 23.59
N GLU A 344 -3.24 4.00 22.39
CA GLU A 344 -4.00 4.26 21.16
C GLU A 344 -5.36 3.54 21.16
N VAL A 345 -5.43 2.28 21.58
CA VAL A 345 -6.70 1.54 21.72
C VAL A 345 -7.65 2.27 22.66
N LYS A 346 -7.18 2.80 23.79
CA LYS A 346 -8.00 3.59 24.73
C LYS A 346 -8.52 4.89 24.07
N GLN A 347 -7.71 5.54 23.22
CA GLN A 347 -8.18 6.70 22.44
C GLN A 347 -9.29 6.30 21.47
N VAL A 348 -9.15 5.17 20.79
CA VAL A 348 -10.20 4.63 19.88
C VAL A 348 -11.49 4.32 20.66
N ILE A 349 -11.39 3.69 21.85
CA ILE A 349 -12.55 3.42 22.71
C ILE A 349 -13.30 4.70 23.09
N ALA A 350 -12.57 5.80 23.29
CA ALA A 350 -13.15 7.10 23.64
C ALA A 350 -13.80 7.85 22.45
N MET A 351 -13.64 7.37 21.20
CA MET A 351 -14.24 8.00 20.03
C MET A 351 -15.77 7.90 20.06
N PRO A 352 -16.51 8.97 19.67
CA PRO A 352 -17.96 9.05 19.88
C PRO A 352 -18.78 7.98 19.15
N ASP A 353 -18.31 7.53 17.99
CA ASP A 353 -18.99 6.56 17.12
C ASP A 353 -18.43 5.13 17.27
N PHE A 354 -17.50 4.90 18.21
CA PHE A 354 -16.97 3.57 18.48
C PHE A 354 -18.01 2.68 19.16
N LYS A 355 -18.23 1.50 18.59
CA LYS A 355 -19.27 0.54 19.08
C LYS A 355 -18.69 -0.72 19.68
N GLY A 356 -17.38 -0.71 20.00
CA GLY A 356 -16.68 -1.84 20.62
C GLY A 356 -15.96 -2.76 19.61
N TYR A 357 -15.87 -2.38 18.33
CA TYR A 357 -15.25 -3.20 17.30
C TYR A 357 -14.03 -2.50 16.69
N LEU A 358 -12.84 -3.05 16.93
CA LEU A 358 -11.65 -2.64 16.19
C LEU A 358 -11.72 -3.27 14.79
N SER A 359 -11.50 -2.46 13.75
CA SER A 359 -11.58 -2.92 12.36
C SER A 359 -10.32 -3.68 11.92
N ASP A 360 -9.17 -3.33 12.49
CA ASP A 360 -7.89 -4.01 12.30
C ASP A 360 -6.96 -3.75 13.48
N LEU A 361 -6.36 -4.81 13.99
CA LEU A 361 -5.28 -4.77 14.98
C LEU A 361 -4.09 -5.50 14.36
N GLY A 362 -3.33 -4.80 13.49
CA GLY A 362 -2.36 -5.44 12.63
C GLY A 362 -1.23 -4.52 12.15
N GLY A 363 -0.78 -4.74 10.92
CA GLY A 363 0.33 -4.01 10.33
C GLY A 363 0.47 -4.34 8.84
N PRO A 364 1.58 -3.97 8.18
CA PRO A 364 1.83 -4.29 6.76
C PRO A 364 1.69 -5.78 6.43
N SER A 365 1.89 -6.64 7.45
CA SER A 365 1.52 -8.05 7.47
C SER A 365 1.05 -8.41 8.86
N ALA A 366 -0.15 -8.95 9.02
CA ALA A 366 -0.82 -9.11 10.31
C ALA A 366 0.01 -9.85 11.37
N ASN A 367 0.78 -10.86 10.97
CA ASN A 367 1.48 -11.77 11.87
C ASN A 367 3.01 -11.67 11.83
N MET A 368 3.55 -10.45 11.67
CA MET A 368 5.00 -10.20 11.76
C MET A 368 5.43 -9.47 13.04
N TYR A 369 4.49 -9.05 13.89
CA TYR A 369 4.79 -8.37 15.13
C TYR A 369 5.66 -9.24 16.07
N GLY A 370 6.72 -8.64 16.60
CA GLY A 370 7.64 -9.31 17.50
C GLY A 370 8.71 -10.18 16.84
N MET A 371 8.60 -10.41 15.52
CA MET A 371 9.55 -11.25 14.79
C MET A 371 10.83 -10.50 14.44
N HIS A 372 11.97 -11.11 14.68
CA HIS A 372 13.30 -10.50 14.51
C HIS A 372 14.38 -11.56 14.24
N GLY A 373 15.57 -11.13 13.90
CA GLY A 373 16.72 -12.02 13.79
C GLY A 373 17.26 -12.40 15.19
N ARG A 374 17.45 -13.70 15.43
CA ARG A 374 18.05 -14.22 16.69
C ARG A 374 19.45 -13.67 16.92
N ASN A 375 20.24 -13.59 15.86
CA ASN A 375 21.57 -12.99 15.88
C ASN A 375 21.56 -11.67 15.08
N PRO A 376 21.51 -10.49 15.75
CA PRO A 376 21.50 -9.20 15.09
C PRO A 376 22.71 -8.95 14.18
N LYS A 377 23.92 -9.37 14.60
CA LYS A 377 25.15 -9.23 13.78
C LYS A 377 25.06 -9.94 12.42
N ALA A 378 24.33 -11.06 12.35
CA ALA A 378 24.06 -11.73 11.08
C ALA A 378 23.10 -10.91 10.21
N CYS A 379 22.15 -10.21 10.81
CA CYS A 379 21.24 -9.31 10.10
C CYS A 379 21.94 -8.07 9.56
N GLU A 380 22.89 -7.50 10.29
CA GLU A 380 23.71 -6.36 9.86
C GLU A 380 24.45 -6.62 8.55
N ARG A 381 24.92 -7.85 8.36
CA ARG A 381 25.67 -8.29 7.15
C ARG A 381 24.76 -8.87 6.06
N CYS A 382 23.46 -8.97 6.32
CA CYS A 382 22.52 -9.65 5.44
C CYS A 382 22.27 -8.86 4.16
N ARG A 383 22.40 -9.53 2.99
CA ARG A 383 22.11 -8.97 1.66
C ARG A 383 20.79 -9.46 1.06
N ARG A 384 20.08 -10.40 1.75
CA ARG A 384 18.83 -10.96 1.23
C ARG A 384 17.72 -9.90 1.24
N PRO A 385 16.98 -9.72 0.14
CA PRO A 385 15.84 -8.81 0.10
C PRO A 385 14.61 -9.31 0.90
N SER A 386 14.59 -10.62 1.24
CA SER A 386 13.51 -11.25 2.02
C SER A 386 14.05 -12.14 3.12
N CYS A 387 13.38 -12.19 4.28
CA CYS A 387 13.70 -13.15 5.34
C CYS A 387 12.93 -14.47 5.20
N ILE A 388 11.97 -14.56 4.27
CA ILE A 388 11.10 -15.73 4.10
C ILE A 388 11.14 -16.32 2.68
N ASN A 389 11.82 -15.70 1.75
CA ASN A 389 11.96 -16.19 0.38
C ASN A 389 13.47 -16.32 0.03
N PRO A 390 13.92 -17.38 -0.69
CA PRO A 390 13.15 -18.55 -1.17
C PRO A 390 12.74 -19.52 -0.06
N GLN A 391 13.30 -19.39 1.11
CA GLN A 391 12.97 -20.15 2.32
C GLN A 391 13.11 -19.26 3.55
N ILE A 392 12.37 -19.59 4.60
CA ILE A 392 12.43 -18.88 5.87
C ILE A 392 13.87 -18.93 6.41
N CYS A 393 14.40 -17.74 6.75
CA CYS A 393 15.75 -17.58 7.25
C CYS A 393 15.95 -18.35 8.57
N PRO A 394 16.97 -19.20 8.70
CA PRO A 394 17.22 -19.91 9.96
C PRO A 394 17.48 -18.97 11.16
N ASN A 395 17.89 -17.73 10.89
CA ASN A 395 18.09 -16.71 11.90
C ASN A 395 16.79 -15.99 12.34
N LEU A 396 15.68 -16.19 11.60
CA LEU A 396 14.40 -15.53 11.92
C LEU A 396 13.71 -16.24 13.10
N VAL A 397 13.35 -15.49 14.12
CA VAL A 397 12.47 -15.94 15.21
C VAL A 397 11.02 -15.73 14.76
N THR A 398 10.27 -16.83 14.63
CA THR A 398 8.87 -16.83 14.15
C THR A 398 7.86 -17.01 15.29
N ASP A 399 8.16 -16.48 16.47
CA ASP A 399 7.32 -16.61 17.65
C ASP A 399 6.15 -15.62 17.62
N HIS A 400 4.93 -16.11 17.76
CA HIS A 400 3.70 -15.32 17.83
C HIS A 400 3.25 -14.97 19.27
N SER A 401 3.99 -15.37 20.31
CA SER A 401 3.59 -15.17 21.70
C SER A 401 3.36 -13.71 22.05
N LYS A 402 4.23 -12.80 21.57
CA LYS A 402 4.08 -11.35 21.80
C LYS A 402 2.82 -10.78 21.17
N LEU A 403 2.46 -11.29 19.98
CA LEU A 403 1.26 -10.87 19.26
C LEU A 403 -0.01 -11.34 19.98
N LEU A 404 -0.02 -12.59 20.45
CA LEU A 404 -1.11 -13.14 21.29
C LEU A 404 -1.29 -12.32 22.57
N ASP A 405 -0.19 -11.93 23.24
CA ASP A 405 -0.25 -11.09 24.44
C ASP A 405 -0.89 -9.72 24.18
N ILE A 406 -0.64 -9.11 23.00
CA ILE A 406 -1.33 -7.88 22.58
C ILE A 406 -2.84 -8.14 22.42
N TYR A 407 -3.23 -9.19 21.73
CA TYR A 407 -4.66 -9.49 21.48
C TYR A 407 -5.41 -9.76 22.78
N HIS A 408 -4.83 -10.56 23.68
CA HIS A 408 -5.43 -10.83 24.98
C HIS A 408 -5.58 -9.55 25.82
N ALA A 409 -4.56 -8.68 25.82
CA ALA A 409 -4.61 -7.43 26.55
C ALA A 409 -5.65 -6.46 25.99
N VAL A 410 -5.78 -6.37 24.67
CA VAL A 410 -6.76 -5.50 24.00
C VAL A 410 -8.18 -6.02 24.21
N ASP A 411 -8.41 -7.33 24.03
CA ASP A 411 -9.74 -7.92 24.19
C ASP A 411 -10.24 -7.89 25.64
N ALA A 412 -9.32 -7.78 26.62
CA ALA A 412 -9.66 -7.63 28.04
C ALA A 412 -10.08 -6.19 28.40
N LEU A 413 -9.91 -5.19 27.52
CA LEU A 413 -10.25 -3.81 27.84
C LEU A 413 -11.77 -3.59 27.91
N PRO A 414 -12.27 -2.90 28.95
CA PRO A 414 -13.64 -2.43 28.96
C PRO A 414 -13.93 -1.56 27.72
N GLY A 415 -15.01 -1.87 27.02
CA GLY A 415 -15.41 -1.18 25.79
C GLY A 415 -15.02 -1.90 24.50
N ILE A 416 -14.14 -2.89 24.54
CA ILE A 416 -13.86 -3.79 23.40
C ILE A 416 -14.83 -4.97 23.45
N LYS A 417 -15.58 -5.18 22.39
CA LYS A 417 -16.42 -6.35 22.15
C LYS A 417 -15.68 -7.37 21.30
N LYS A 418 -14.94 -6.90 20.31
CA LYS A 418 -14.14 -7.74 19.41
C LYS A 418 -13.07 -6.92 18.70
N SER A 419 -11.89 -7.48 18.58
CA SER A 419 -10.83 -6.97 17.71
C SER A 419 -10.73 -7.84 16.45
N PHE A 420 -10.83 -7.21 15.28
CA PHE A 420 -10.67 -7.90 14.01
C PHE A 420 -9.25 -7.73 13.47
N ILE A 421 -8.86 -8.65 12.59
CA ILE A 421 -7.65 -8.60 11.79
C ILE A 421 -8.08 -8.46 10.33
N GLY A 422 -7.94 -7.25 9.80
CA GLY A 422 -8.21 -6.91 8.41
C GLY A 422 -6.99 -7.00 7.51
N SER A 423 -5.80 -6.93 8.10
CA SER A 423 -4.51 -7.04 7.43
C SER A 423 -4.25 -8.45 6.89
N GLY A 424 -3.44 -8.56 5.84
CA GLY A 424 -3.10 -9.84 5.22
C GLY A 424 -2.26 -10.74 6.13
N VAL A 425 -2.66 -12.00 6.26
CA VAL A 425 -1.96 -13.00 7.07
C VAL A 425 -0.96 -13.78 6.23
N ARG A 426 0.26 -13.95 6.72
CA ARG A 426 1.30 -14.80 6.15
C ARG A 426 1.14 -16.22 6.68
N TYR A 427 0.42 -17.06 5.93
CA TYR A 427 0.16 -18.45 6.30
C TYR A 427 1.42 -19.32 6.25
N ASP A 428 2.42 -18.97 5.45
CA ASP A 428 3.73 -19.63 5.43
C ASP A 428 4.47 -19.52 6.77
N LEU A 429 4.31 -18.39 7.50
CA LEU A 429 4.84 -18.26 8.86
C LEU A 429 4.06 -19.11 9.88
N LEU A 430 2.75 -19.31 9.68
CA LEU A 430 1.92 -20.15 10.53
C LEU A 430 2.20 -21.63 10.36
N LEU A 431 2.55 -22.02 9.14
CA LEU A 431 2.87 -23.41 8.79
C LEU A 431 4.34 -23.78 9.06
N HIS A 432 5.18 -22.77 9.32
CA HIS A 432 6.61 -23.00 9.56
C HIS A 432 6.84 -23.81 10.84
N LYS A 433 7.66 -24.86 10.72
CA LYS A 433 8.11 -25.64 11.86
C LYS A 433 9.48 -25.13 12.30
N SER A 434 9.46 -24.34 13.38
CA SER A 434 10.67 -23.87 14.05
C SER A 434 11.33 -25.03 14.83
N LYS A 435 12.64 -24.90 15.09
CA LYS A 435 13.34 -25.78 16.04
C LYS A 435 12.92 -25.54 17.50
N ASP A 436 12.31 -24.40 17.78
CA ASP A 436 11.78 -24.02 19.07
C ASP A 436 10.29 -24.42 19.17
N GLU A 437 9.98 -25.39 20.04
CA GLU A 437 8.62 -25.90 20.18
C GLU A 437 7.68 -24.85 20.78
N LYS A 438 8.17 -23.91 21.59
CA LYS A 438 7.35 -22.79 22.08
C LYS A 438 6.82 -21.93 20.94
N SER A 439 7.67 -21.63 19.95
CA SER A 439 7.28 -20.90 18.76
C SER A 439 6.23 -21.67 17.93
N ASN A 440 6.37 -23.01 17.84
CA ASN A 440 5.39 -23.86 17.14
C ASN A 440 4.03 -23.85 17.84
N GLU A 441 4.04 -23.96 19.18
CA GLU A 441 2.81 -23.90 19.98
C GLU A 441 2.13 -22.52 19.86
N ALA A 442 2.89 -21.44 19.98
CA ALA A 442 2.39 -20.09 19.78
C ALA A 442 1.78 -19.88 18.37
N ALA A 443 2.37 -20.48 17.34
CA ALA A 443 1.82 -20.43 15.97
C ALA A 443 0.50 -21.21 15.86
N ARG A 444 0.37 -22.38 16.51
CA ARG A 444 -0.88 -23.15 16.56
C ARG A 444 -1.97 -22.39 17.31
N GLN A 445 -1.64 -21.84 18.48
CA GLN A 445 -2.56 -21.05 19.29
C GLN A 445 -3.01 -19.80 18.53
N TYR A 446 -2.09 -19.05 17.95
CA TYR A 446 -2.41 -17.87 17.13
C TYR A 446 -3.34 -18.22 15.97
N THR A 447 -3.06 -19.31 15.24
CA THR A 447 -3.91 -19.74 14.12
C THR A 447 -5.34 -20.04 14.57
N ARG A 448 -5.50 -20.74 15.72
CA ARG A 448 -6.81 -21.03 16.27
C ARG A 448 -7.54 -19.76 16.73
N GLU A 449 -6.88 -18.88 17.48
CA GLU A 449 -7.46 -17.63 17.96
C GLU A 449 -7.80 -16.66 16.81
N LEU A 450 -6.93 -16.55 15.82
CA LEU A 450 -7.20 -15.77 14.61
C LEU A 450 -8.56 -16.19 14.01
N ILE A 451 -8.72 -17.48 13.75
CA ILE A 451 -9.93 -18.02 13.10
C ILE A 451 -11.16 -17.89 14.00
N THR A 452 -11.05 -18.21 15.29
CA THR A 452 -12.21 -18.26 16.19
C THR A 452 -12.63 -16.90 16.72
N ARG A 453 -11.70 -15.96 16.88
CA ARG A 453 -11.94 -14.68 17.58
C ARG A 453 -11.83 -13.45 16.69
N HIS A 454 -10.88 -13.42 15.74
CA HIS A 454 -10.47 -12.20 15.05
C HIS A 454 -10.91 -12.11 13.58
N VAL A 455 -11.57 -13.14 13.06
CA VAL A 455 -12.18 -13.11 11.72
C VAL A 455 -13.64 -12.66 11.82
N SER A 456 -14.02 -11.72 10.94
CA SER A 456 -15.39 -11.19 10.87
C SER A 456 -16.30 -11.97 9.91
N GLY A 457 -16.05 -13.29 9.75
CA GLY A 457 -16.75 -14.17 8.81
C GLY A 457 -15.99 -14.41 7.50
N ARG A 458 -15.07 -13.53 7.12
CA ARG A 458 -14.30 -13.62 5.86
C ARG A 458 -12.82 -13.32 6.12
N LEU A 459 -11.96 -14.34 5.99
CA LEU A 459 -10.51 -14.20 6.11
C LEU A 459 -9.88 -13.94 4.74
N LYS A 460 -9.21 -12.82 4.60
CA LYS A 460 -8.46 -12.47 3.40
C LYS A 460 -7.08 -13.13 3.43
N VAL A 461 -6.74 -13.85 2.38
CA VAL A 461 -5.46 -14.53 2.21
C VAL A 461 -4.95 -14.29 0.80
N ALA A 462 -3.66 -14.09 0.64
CA ALA A 462 -3.05 -13.73 -0.63
C ALA A 462 -2.12 -14.83 -1.17
N PRO A 463 -2.65 -15.94 -1.75
CA PRO A 463 -1.83 -16.91 -2.49
C PRO A 463 -1.22 -16.32 -3.77
N GLU A 464 -1.85 -15.33 -4.38
CA GLU A 464 -1.49 -14.56 -5.57
C GLU A 464 -1.58 -15.36 -6.88
N HIS A 465 -1.18 -16.62 -6.89
CA HIS A 465 -1.23 -17.50 -8.05
C HIS A 465 -1.25 -18.98 -7.61
N THR A 466 -1.49 -19.90 -8.56
CA THR A 466 -1.44 -21.35 -8.32
C THR A 466 -0.23 -22.03 -8.94
N SER A 467 0.40 -21.43 -9.93
CA SER A 467 1.61 -21.94 -10.59
C SER A 467 2.85 -21.62 -9.76
N ASP A 468 3.56 -22.66 -9.29
CA ASP A 468 4.81 -22.48 -8.50
C ASP A 468 5.91 -21.77 -9.28
N ARG A 469 5.92 -21.87 -10.61
CA ARG A 469 6.82 -21.13 -11.48
C ARG A 469 6.57 -19.62 -11.38
N VAL A 470 5.32 -19.21 -11.43
CA VAL A 470 4.91 -17.80 -11.29
C VAL A 470 5.12 -17.32 -9.85
N LEU A 471 4.77 -18.15 -8.86
CA LEU A 471 4.95 -17.84 -7.44
C LEU A 471 6.42 -17.63 -7.05
N ARG A 472 7.35 -18.37 -7.65
CA ARG A 472 8.80 -18.12 -7.46
C ARG A 472 9.20 -16.73 -7.93
N LEU A 473 8.73 -16.29 -9.12
CA LEU A 473 8.98 -14.94 -9.62
C LEU A 473 8.30 -13.85 -8.76
N MET A 474 7.14 -14.16 -8.17
CA MET A 474 6.46 -13.29 -7.21
C MET A 474 7.12 -13.26 -5.82
N ARG A 475 8.06 -14.17 -5.54
CA ARG A 475 8.63 -14.41 -4.21
C ARG A 475 7.54 -14.77 -3.18
N LYS A 476 6.62 -15.63 -3.59
CA LYS A 476 5.54 -16.15 -2.75
C LYS A 476 5.77 -17.63 -2.46
N PRO A 477 5.19 -18.16 -1.36
CA PRO A 477 5.26 -19.58 -1.06
C PRO A 477 4.53 -20.42 -2.12
N SER A 478 4.89 -21.71 -2.22
CA SER A 478 4.17 -22.66 -3.10
C SER A 478 2.68 -22.71 -2.76
N PHE A 479 1.85 -22.91 -3.78
CA PHE A 479 0.40 -23.03 -3.61
C PHE A 479 0.00 -24.24 -2.73
N SER A 480 0.86 -25.25 -2.62
CA SER A 480 0.65 -26.38 -1.70
C SER A 480 0.48 -25.92 -0.25
N GLN A 481 1.20 -24.87 0.18
CA GLN A 481 1.06 -24.30 1.52
C GLN A 481 -0.31 -23.63 1.73
N PHE A 482 -0.89 -23.06 0.66
CA PHE A 482 -2.25 -22.54 0.75
C PHE A 482 -3.26 -23.68 0.99
N TYR A 483 -3.10 -24.85 0.34
CA TYR A 483 -3.92 -26.03 0.62
C TYR A 483 -3.79 -26.50 2.08
N ASP A 484 -2.56 -26.52 2.60
CA ASP A 484 -2.33 -26.92 4.00
C ASP A 484 -3.02 -25.95 4.97
N PHE A 485 -2.90 -24.63 4.72
CA PHE A 485 -3.57 -23.62 5.53
C PHE A 485 -5.10 -23.74 5.42
N LYS A 486 -5.64 -23.93 4.20
CA LYS A 486 -7.09 -24.13 3.99
C LYS A 486 -7.61 -25.33 4.76
N ARG A 487 -6.89 -26.45 4.75
CA ARG A 487 -7.29 -27.64 5.53
C ARG A 487 -7.35 -27.36 7.03
N ILE A 488 -6.40 -26.59 7.56
CA ILE A 488 -6.42 -26.17 8.98
C ILE A 488 -7.61 -25.24 9.25
N PHE A 489 -7.85 -24.28 8.38
CA PHE A 489 -8.96 -23.34 8.48
C PHE A 489 -10.32 -24.08 8.47
N ASP A 490 -10.54 -24.97 7.51
CA ASP A 490 -11.79 -25.73 7.37
C ASP A 490 -12.00 -26.67 8.57
N ARG A 491 -10.92 -27.27 9.10
CA ARG A 491 -10.99 -28.13 10.29
C ARG A 491 -11.43 -27.33 11.52
N ILE A 492 -10.80 -26.19 11.78
CA ILE A 492 -11.15 -25.33 12.93
C ILE A 492 -12.58 -24.82 12.81
N ASN A 493 -13.02 -24.40 11.61
CA ASN A 493 -14.41 -24.00 11.40
C ASN A 493 -15.40 -25.11 11.77
N ARG A 494 -15.14 -26.36 11.40
CA ARG A 494 -15.98 -27.49 11.74
C ARG A 494 -15.97 -27.81 13.24
N GLU A 495 -14.79 -27.81 13.86
CA GLU A 495 -14.61 -28.05 15.30
C GLU A 495 -15.37 -27.05 16.16
N GLU A 496 -15.37 -25.77 15.74
CA GLU A 496 -15.95 -24.63 16.47
C GLU A 496 -17.38 -24.29 15.99
N GLY A 497 -17.94 -25.02 15.02
CA GLY A 497 -19.27 -24.73 14.46
C GLY A 497 -19.37 -23.38 13.76
N LEU A 498 -18.27 -22.88 13.16
CA LEU A 498 -18.20 -21.59 12.49
C LEU A 498 -18.54 -21.75 10.98
N ASN A 499 -19.11 -20.69 10.40
CA ASN A 499 -19.40 -20.61 8.98
C ASN A 499 -18.60 -19.45 8.34
N GLN A 500 -17.27 -19.53 8.42
CA GLN A 500 -16.39 -18.52 7.87
C GLN A 500 -15.81 -18.95 6.53
N GLN A 501 -15.39 -17.98 5.71
CA GLN A 501 -14.87 -18.21 4.37
C GLN A 501 -13.47 -17.62 4.21
N ILE A 502 -12.62 -18.30 3.45
CA ILE A 502 -11.39 -17.72 2.91
C ILE A 502 -11.73 -16.94 1.63
N ILE A 503 -11.22 -15.72 1.55
CA ILE A 503 -11.28 -14.89 0.35
C ILE A 503 -9.87 -14.82 -0.22
N PRO A 504 -9.53 -15.62 -1.23
CA PRO A 504 -8.21 -15.63 -1.83
C PRO A 504 -8.04 -14.46 -2.81
N TYR A 505 -6.85 -13.85 -2.78
CA TYR A 505 -6.40 -12.85 -3.75
C TYR A 505 -5.57 -13.50 -4.84
N PHE A 506 -5.84 -13.15 -6.10
CA PHE A 506 -5.08 -13.62 -7.25
C PHE A 506 -4.71 -12.49 -8.21
N ILE A 507 -3.53 -12.63 -8.82
CA ILE A 507 -2.96 -11.67 -9.78
C ILE A 507 -2.73 -12.37 -11.10
N SER A 508 -3.30 -11.84 -12.19
CA SER A 508 -2.97 -12.21 -13.57
C SER A 508 -1.91 -11.30 -14.16
N SER A 509 -1.35 -11.67 -15.28
CA SER A 509 -0.44 -10.84 -16.08
C SER A 509 0.86 -10.42 -15.35
N HIS A 510 1.21 -11.12 -14.26
CA HIS A 510 2.52 -10.96 -13.63
C HIS A 510 3.63 -11.45 -14.60
N PRO A 511 4.85 -10.86 -14.57
CA PRO A 511 5.97 -11.41 -15.32
C PRO A 511 6.12 -12.93 -15.14
N GLY A 512 6.31 -13.64 -16.25
CA GLY A 512 6.37 -15.09 -16.29
C GLY A 512 5.02 -15.82 -16.29
N CYS A 513 3.89 -15.16 -16.07
CA CYS A 513 2.56 -15.77 -16.16
C CYS A 513 2.14 -15.93 -17.62
N LYS A 514 1.65 -17.11 -17.98
CA LYS A 514 1.11 -17.46 -19.29
C LYS A 514 -0.37 -17.81 -19.20
N GLU A 515 -1.03 -17.91 -20.35
CA GLU A 515 -2.43 -18.29 -20.43
C GLU A 515 -2.68 -19.70 -19.87
N GLU A 516 -1.72 -20.64 -20.06
CA GLU A 516 -1.82 -22.00 -19.52
C GLU A 516 -1.83 -21.99 -17.97
N ASP A 517 -1.01 -21.14 -17.34
CA ASP A 517 -1.00 -21.00 -15.89
C ASP A 517 -2.36 -20.51 -15.35
N MET A 518 -2.99 -19.59 -16.09
CA MET A 518 -4.30 -19.05 -15.73
C MET A 518 -5.43 -20.05 -15.97
N ALA A 519 -5.32 -20.86 -17.02
CA ALA A 519 -6.27 -21.94 -17.29
C ALA A 519 -6.24 -23.01 -16.20
N GLU A 520 -5.05 -23.39 -15.74
CA GLU A 520 -4.87 -24.31 -14.61
C GLU A 520 -5.36 -23.70 -13.30
N LEU A 521 -5.13 -22.39 -13.08
CA LEU A 521 -5.68 -21.66 -11.93
C LEU A 521 -7.20 -21.72 -11.92
N ALA A 522 -7.87 -21.56 -13.06
CA ALA A 522 -9.32 -21.64 -13.16
C ALA A 522 -9.83 -23.04 -12.73
N VAL A 523 -9.19 -24.12 -13.19
CA VAL A 523 -9.56 -25.50 -12.79
C VAL A 523 -9.34 -25.72 -11.29
N LEU A 524 -8.21 -25.25 -10.75
CA LEU A 524 -7.92 -25.43 -9.33
C LEU A 524 -8.88 -24.63 -8.44
N THR A 525 -9.24 -23.42 -8.83
CA THR A 525 -10.20 -22.60 -8.08
C THR A 525 -11.62 -23.17 -8.17
N LYS A 526 -12.01 -23.77 -9.31
CA LYS A 526 -13.25 -24.55 -9.42
C LYS A 526 -13.26 -25.72 -8.43
N ASN A 527 -12.19 -26.51 -8.40
CA ASN A 527 -12.09 -27.67 -7.51
C ASN A 527 -12.12 -27.31 -6.02
N LEU A 528 -11.75 -26.07 -5.69
CA LEU A 528 -11.79 -25.51 -4.34
C LEU A 528 -13.11 -24.78 -4.03
N ASP A 529 -14.06 -24.78 -4.97
CA ASP A 529 -15.33 -24.04 -4.90
C ASP A 529 -15.15 -22.53 -4.64
N PHE A 530 -14.14 -21.93 -5.30
CA PHE A 530 -13.92 -20.49 -5.24
C PHE A 530 -14.52 -19.78 -6.46
N HIS A 531 -15.53 -18.97 -6.22
CA HIS A 531 -15.94 -17.91 -7.16
C HIS A 531 -15.14 -16.67 -6.83
N LEU A 532 -14.14 -16.36 -7.66
CA LEU A 532 -13.14 -15.35 -7.33
C LEU A 532 -13.73 -13.94 -7.37
N GLU A 533 -13.63 -13.22 -6.25
CA GLU A 533 -14.07 -11.82 -6.09
C GLU A 533 -12.88 -10.85 -6.08
N GLN A 534 -11.75 -11.29 -5.55
CA GLN A 534 -10.55 -10.48 -5.34
C GLN A 534 -9.48 -10.85 -6.36
N VAL A 535 -9.59 -10.27 -7.55
CA VAL A 535 -8.68 -10.50 -8.66
C VAL A 535 -8.23 -9.19 -9.28
N GLN A 536 -6.97 -9.14 -9.69
CA GLN A 536 -6.43 -7.98 -10.39
C GLN A 536 -5.39 -8.39 -11.43
N ASP A 537 -5.23 -7.54 -12.43
CA ASP A 537 -4.09 -7.63 -13.32
C ASP A 537 -2.88 -6.97 -12.65
N PHE A 538 -1.69 -7.52 -12.87
CA PHE A 538 -0.46 -6.91 -12.40
C PHE A 538 -0.36 -5.45 -12.91
N THR A 539 -0.15 -4.54 -11.97
CA THR A 539 0.10 -3.12 -12.26
C THR A 539 1.57 -2.83 -11.99
N PRO A 540 2.37 -2.60 -13.03
CA PRO A 540 3.75 -2.21 -12.85
C PRO A 540 3.87 -0.92 -12.01
N THR A 541 4.44 -1.04 -10.82
CA THR A 541 4.66 0.08 -9.90
C THR A 541 6.17 0.30 -9.80
N PRO A 542 6.68 1.52 -9.95
CA PRO A 542 8.12 1.78 -9.88
C PRO A 542 8.77 1.19 -8.62
N MET A 543 10.03 0.90 -8.66
CA MET A 543 10.85 0.38 -7.56
C MET A 543 10.45 -1.02 -7.07
N THR A 544 9.89 -1.86 -7.96
CA THR A 544 9.61 -3.27 -7.67
C THR A 544 10.32 -4.19 -8.67
N VAL A 545 10.80 -5.35 -8.22
CA VAL A 545 11.44 -6.37 -9.08
C VAL A 545 10.54 -6.75 -10.26
N SER A 546 9.25 -6.95 -9.98
CA SER A 546 8.28 -7.34 -11.01
C SER A 546 8.11 -6.28 -12.08
N THR A 547 8.19 -4.99 -11.73
CA THR A 547 8.12 -3.90 -12.71
C THR A 547 9.36 -3.85 -13.59
N GLU A 548 10.53 -4.00 -13.00
CA GLU A 548 11.78 -4.04 -13.78
C GLU A 548 11.83 -5.27 -14.69
N THR A 549 11.43 -6.44 -14.19
CA THR A 549 11.29 -7.65 -15.01
C THR A 549 10.27 -7.45 -16.15
N TRP A 550 9.14 -6.80 -15.86
CA TRP A 550 8.11 -6.50 -16.86
C TRP A 550 8.62 -5.58 -17.98
N TYR A 551 9.34 -4.53 -17.58
CA TYR A 551 9.90 -3.54 -18.52
C TYR A 551 11.07 -4.10 -19.31
N THR A 552 12.07 -4.61 -18.61
CA THR A 552 13.34 -5.04 -19.22
C THR A 552 13.20 -6.35 -19.98
N GLY A 553 12.33 -7.26 -19.52
CA GLY A 553 12.22 -8.63 -20.01
C GLY A 553 13.26 -9.57 -19.41
N TYR A 554 13.97 -9.15 -18.34
CA TYR A 554 14.99 -9.92 -17.66
C TYR A 554 14.73 -9.95 -16.14
N ASP A 555 15.04 -11.07 -15.51
CA ASP A 555 15.12 -11.14 -14.05
C ASP A 555 16.34 -10.33 -13.58
N PRO A 556 16.22 -9.35 -12.68
CA PRO A 556 17.32 -8.50 -12.24
C PRO A 556 18.49 -9.25 -11.56
N TYR A 557 18.25 -10.44 -11.02
CA TYR A 557 19.24 -11.22 -10.29
C TYR A 557 19.97 -12.25 -11.15
N THR A 558 19.27 -12.88 -12.08
CA THR A 558 19.84 -13.93 -12.94
C THR A 558 20.14 -13.46 -14.36
N LEU A 559 19.55 -12.34 -14.78
CA LEU A 559 19.55 -11.83 -16.15
C LEU A 559 18.99 -12.82 -17.17
N GLU A 560 18.21 -13.80 -16.72
CA GLU A 560 17.48 -14.71 -17.59
C GLU A 560 16.27 -14.02 -18.19
N PRO A 561 15.91 -14.34 -19.45
CA PRO A 561 14.74 -13.76 -20.11
C PRO A 561 13.43 -14.18 -19.41
N VAL A 562 12.54 -13.24 -19.18
CA VAL A 562 11.19 -13.46 -18.61
C VAL A 562 10.15 -12.80 -19.50
N SER A 563 9.21 -13.58 -20.00
CA SER A 563 8.08 -13.08 -20.80
C SER A 563 7.05 -12.38 -19.90
N SER A 564 6.35 -11.39 -20.46
CA SER A 564 5.29 -10.65 -19.76
C SER A 564 4.17 -10.28 -20.75
N ALA A 565 2.92 -10.36 -20.30
CA ALA A 565 1.76 -9.87 -21.04
C ALA A 565 1.76 -8.34 -21.06
N LYS A 566 2.09 -7.74 -22.22
CA LYS A 566 2.25 -6.28 -22.36
C LYS A 566 1.05 -5.61 -22.98
N THR A 567 0.38 -6.29 -23.89
CA THR A 567 -0.76 -5.73 -24.63
C THR A 567 -2.09 -5.94 -23.87
N PRO A 568 -3.09 -5.08 -24.07
CA PRO A 568 -4.42 -5.28 -23.53
C PRO A 568 -5.05 -6.63 -23.89
N ARG A 569 -4.75 -7.13 -25.11
CA ARG A 569 -5.23 -8.44 -25.59
C ARG A 569 -4.63 -9.59 -24.79
N GLU A 570 -3.33 -9.58 -24.56
CA GLU A 570 -2.64 -10.61 -23.76
C GLU A 570 -3.13 -10.61 -22.30
N LYS A 571 -3.31 -9.41 -21.73
CA LYS A 571 -3.86 -9.28 -20.35
C LYS A 571 -5.28 -9.81 -20.27
N LEU A 572 -6.13 -9.49 -21.24
CA LEU A 572 -7.50 -10.00 -21.28
C LEU A 572 -7.54 -11.52 -21.46
N ALA A 573 -6.66 -12.08 -22.31
CA ALA A 573 -6.55 -13.52 -22.53
C ALA A 573 -6.23 -14.28 -21.24
N GLN A 574 -5.44 -13.68 -20.34
CA GLN A 574 -5.17 -14.23 -19.01
C GLN A 574 -6.32 -13.98 -18.05
N ARG A 575 -6.80 -12.73 -17.94
CA ARG A 575 -7.79 -12.31 -16.96
C ARG A 575 -9.12 -13.05 -17.05
N GLN A 576 -9.59 -13.42 -18.24
CA GLN A 576 -10.89 -14.08 -18.46
C GLN A 576 -11.02 -15.37 -17.65
N PHE A 577 -9.93 -16.10 -17.40
CA PHE A 577 -9.92 -17.35 -16.63
C PHE A 577 -10.35 -17.18 -15.17
N PHE A 578 -10.23 -16.01 -14.59
CA PHE A 578 -10.76 -15.74 -13.25
C PHE A 578 -12.29 -15.87 -13.18
N PHE A 579 -12.97 -15.66 -14.30
CA PHE A 579 -14.42 -15.59 -14.38
C PHE A 579 -15.01 -16.82 -15.08
N TRP A 580 -14.32 -17.97 -14.99
CA TRP A 580 -14.73 -19.23 -15.61
C TRP A 580 -16.19 -19.61 -15.30
N TYR A 581 -16.70 -19.22 -14.13
CA TYR A 581 -18.04 -19.50 -13.66
C TYR A 581 -19.13 -18.62 -14.28
N LYS A 582 -18.77 -17.58 -15.03
CA LYS A 582 -19.71 -16.69 -15.70
C LYS A 582 -20.08 -17.25 -17.05
N PRO A 583 -21.41 -17.39 -17.35
CA PRO A 583 -21.88 -17.94 -18.64
C PRO A 583 -21.36 -17.16 -19.86
N GLU A 584 -21.29 -15.84 -19.74
CA GLU A 584 -20.85 -14.92 -20.81
C GLU A 584 -19.39 -15.11 -21.19
N GLU A 585 -18.53 -15.58 -20.26
CA GLU A 585 -17.10 -15.78 -20.52
C GLU A 585 -16.77 -17.13 -21.12
N ARG A 586 -17.69 -18.11 -21.04
CA ARG A 586 -17.45 -19.50 -21.43
C ARG A 586 -16.96 -19.64 -22.87
N ALA A 587 -17.66 -19.04 -23.84
CA ALA A 587 -17.33 -19.17 -25.26
C ALA A 587 -15.93 -18.58 -25.56
N SER A 588 -15.54 -17.51 -24.88
CA SER A 588 -14.22 -16.90 -25.00
C SER A 588 -13.14 -17.80 -24.40
N ILE A 589 -13.37 -18.34 -23.21
CA ILE A 589 -12.45 -19.25 -22.52
C ILE A 589 -12.25 -20.56 -23.31
N GLU A 590 -13.32 -21.17 -23.83
CA GLU A 590 -13.19 -22.38 -24.65
C GLU A 590 -12.38 -22.14 -25.94
N ARG A 591 -12.57 -21.00 -26.59
CA ARG A 591 -11.79 -20.61 -27.78
C ARG A 591 -10.33 -20.43 -27.42
N GLU A 592 -10.04 -19.77 -26.29
CA GLU A 592 -8.68 -19.56 -25.79
C GLU A 592 -8.00 -20.88 -25.43
N LEU A 593 -8.70 -21.80 -24.74
CA LEU A 593 -8.19 -23.13 -24.40
C LEU A 593 -7.80 -23.94 -25.65
N ARG A 594 -8.60 -23.86 -26.73
CA ARG A 594 -8.25 -24.50 -28.03
C ARG A 594 -7.03 -23.81 -28.66
N ARG A 595 -6.94 -22.48 -28.58
CA ARG A 595 -5.82 -21.69 -29.12
C ARG A 595 -4.49 -22.05 -28.45
N ILE A 596 -4.48 -22.23 -27.14
CA ILE A 596 -3.27 -22.59 -26.37
C ILE A 596 -2.99 -24.10 -26.34
N GLY A 597 -3.77 -24.91 -27.09
CA GLY A 597 -3.58 -26.38 -27.18
C GLY A 597 -3.99 -27.14 -25.92
N ARG A 598 -4.88 -26.57 -25.10
CA ARG A 598 -5.38 -27.20 -23.84
C ARG A 598 -6.89 -27.46 -23.87
N PRO A 599 -7.45 -28.11 -24.91
CA PRO A 599 -8.86 -28.47 -24.95
C PRO A 599 -9.25 -29.46 -23.84
N ASP A 600 -8.30 -30.19 -23.27
CA ASP A 600 -8.48 -31.10 -22.12
C ASP A 600 -9.03 -30.38 -20.87
N LEU A 601 -8.82 -29.08 -20.75
CA LEU A 601 -9.31 -28.28 -19.62
C LEU A 601 -10.77 -27.84 -19.80
N ILE A 602 -11.35 -27.94 -21.00
CA ILE A 602 -12.75 -27.55 -21.24
C ILE A 602 -13.69 -28.43 -20.43
N SER A 603 -13.52 -29.76 -20.49
CA SER A 603 -14.31 -30.69 -19.69
C SER A 603 -14.08 -30.49 -18.20
N LYS A 604 -12.82 -30.31 -17.77
CA LYS A 604 -12.50 -30.05 -16.35
C LYS A 604 -13.19 -28.80 -15.79
N LEU A 605 -13.33 -27.77 -16.63
CA LEU A 605 -13.98 -26.51 -16.22
C LEU A 605 -15.51 -26.59 -16.26
N TYR A 606 -16.09 -27.26 -17.27
CA TYR A 606 -17.51 -27.10 -17.57
C TYR A 606 -18.35 -28.34 -17.41
N ASP A 607 -17.76 -29.56 -17.28
CA ASP A 607 -18.52 -30.75 -16.97
C ASP A 607 -19.14 -30.65 -15.56
N GLY A 608 -20.47 -30.86 -15.49
CA GLY A 608 -21.24 -30.74 -14.24
C GLY A 608 -21.56 -29.29 -13.80
N VAL A 609 -21.19 -28.27 -14.57
CA VAL A 609 -21.59 -26.90 -14.29
C VAL A 609 -22.96 -26.60 -14.88
N HIS A 610 -23.97 -26.51 -14.01
CA HIS A 610 -25.31 -26.07 -14.37
C HIS A 610 -25.42 -24.57 -14.11
N TYR A 611 -25.52 -23.79 -15.17
CA TYR A 611 -25.86 -22.38 -15.05
C TYR A 611 -27.36 -22.27 -14.73
N HIS A 612 -27.72 -21.80 -13.54
CA HIS A 612 -29.10 -21.39 -13.27
C HIS A 612 -29.43 -20.22 -14.16
N GLY A 613 -30.11 -20.48 -15.28
CA GLY A 613 -30.47 -19.49 -16.28
C GLY A 613 -31.35 -18.42 -15.66
N ARG A 614 -30.97 -17.16 -15.81
CA ARG A 614 -31.97 -16.10 -15.88
C ARG A 614 -32.82 -16.38 -17.11
N ALA A 615 -34.15 -16.48 -16.94
CA ALA A 615 -35.10 -16.64 -18.01
C ALA A 615 -34.72 -15.74 -19.19
N HIS A 616 -34.45 -16.33 -20.34
CA HIS A 616 -34.27 -15.61 -21.59
C HIS A 616 -35.49 -14.71 -21.81
N TYR A 617 -35.30 -13.42 -21.84
CA TYR A 617 -36.24 -12.50 -22.44
C TYR A 617 -36.17 -12.77 -23.95
N ASP A 618 -37.17 -13.49 -24.48
CA ASP A 618 -37.37 -13.73 -25.90
C ASP A 618 -38.12 -12.53 -26.48
N PRO A 619 -37.48 -11.68 -27.33
CA PRO A 619 -38.16 -10.54 -27.96
C PRO A 619 -39.22 -10.90 -29.01
N LYS A 620 -39.42 -12.20 -29.30
CA LYS A 620 -40.34 -12.66 -30.33
C LYS A 620 -41.69 -13.20 -29.83
N ALA A 621 -41.92 -13.22 -28.53
CA ALA A 621 -43.23 -13.58 -27.96
C ALA A 621 -44.16 -12.36 -27.77
N ILE A 622 -44.27 -11.51 -28.79
CA ILE A 622 -45.33 -10.50 -28.88
C ILE A 622 -46.26 -10.94 -30.00
N GLY A 623 -47.32 -11.64 -29.63
CA GLY A 623 -48.37 -12.04 -30.57
C GLY A 623 -49.45 -12.82 -29.88
N SER A 624 -50.35 -12.11 -29.16
CA SER A 624 -51.76 -12.33 -28.97
C SER A 624 -52.20 -11.76 -27.61
N SER A 625 -52.96 -10.67 -27.68
CA SER A 625 -53.73 -10.13 -26.55
C SER A 625 -54.83 -11.05 -26.15
N PRO A 626 -55.22 -11.05 -24.88
CA PRO A 626 -56.62 -10.81 -24.56
C PRO A 626 -56.81 -9.64 -23.57
N GLU A 627 -57.76 -8.83 -24.00
CA GLU A 627 -58.73 -8.01 -23.26
C GLU A 627 -58.34 -7.36 -21.92
N ARG A 628 -58.38 -6.05 -22.01
CA ARG A 628 -58.51 -5.13 -20.90
C ARG A 628 -59.77 -5.45 -20.09
N THR A 629 -59.60 -5.67 -18.81
CA THR A 629 -60.63 -5.36 -17.81
C THR A 629 -60.08 -4.36 -16.84
N ASP A 630 -60.78 -3.22 -16.83
CA ASP A 630 -60.65 -2.07 -15.98
C ASP A 630 -60.90 -2.44 -14.52
N MET A 631 -59.98 -2.13 -13.65
CA MET A 631 -60.31 -1.86 -12.24
C MET A 631 -59.34 -0.81 -11.66
N ARG A 632 -59.80 0.41 -11.82
CA ARG A 632 -59.44 1.52 -10.94
C ARG A 632 -59.99 1.27 -9.54
N GLU A 633 -59.23 1.79 -8.57
CA GLU A 633 -59.59 2.06 -7.19
C GLU A 633 -59.44 0.88 -6.19
N LYS A 634 -58.43 0.97 -5.34
CA LYS A 634 -58.63 1.28 -3.92
C LYS A 634 -57.31 1.32 -3.09
N LYS A 635 -57.23 2.51 -2.42
CA LYS A 635 -56.73 2.74 -1.06
C LYS A 635 -55.24 2.88 -0.79
N ARG A 636 -54.85 4.14 -0.67
CA ARG A 636 -53.90 4.66 0.33
C ARG A 636 -54.17 3.98 1.69
N LYS A 637 -53.15 3.32 2.24
CA LYS A 637 -53.07 3.08 3.69
C LYS A 637 -51.68 3.45 4.20
N SER A 638 -51.72 4.45 5.02
CA SER A 638 -50.89 4.88 6.16
C SER A 638 -49.48 4.31 6.31
N PHE A 639 -48.57 5.24 6.25
CA PHE A 639 -47.20 5.17 6.72
C PHE A 639 -47.19 4.86 8.23
N ASN A 640 -46.51 3.79 8.63
CA ASN A 640 -46.23 3.50 10.03
C ASN A 640 -44.74 3.82 10.30
N PRO A 641 -44.43 4.80 11.20
CA PRO A 641 -43.05 5.28 11.38
C PRO A 641 -42.15 4.42 12.27
N ASN A 642 -42.53 3.20 12.63
CA ASN A 642 -41.78 2.33 13.55
C ASN A 642 -41.34 1.00 12.94
N PHE A 643 -40.74 1.03 11.74
CA PHE A 643 -40.07 -0.15 11.22
C PHE A 643 -38.55 0.11 11.13
N GLN A 644 -37.80 -0.41 12.10
CA GLN A 644 -36.36 -0.53 11.97
C GLN A 644 -36.01 -1.69 11.04
N PRO A 645 -35.32 -1.46 9.93
CA PRO A 645 -34.82 -2.56 9.13
C PRO A 645 -33.58 -3.14 9.82
N ARG A 646 -33.68 -4.37 10.29
CA ARG A 646 -32.53 -5.24 10.46
C ARG A 646 -32.06 -5.62 9.04
N GLY A 647 -31.01 -4.99 8.60
CA GLY A 647 -30.37 -5.31 7.34
C GLY A 647 -29.00 -4.65 7.33
N PHE A 648 -27.94 -5.45 7.58
CA PHE A 648 -26.58 -5.03 7.27
C PHE A 648 -26.51 -4.81 5.77
N GLY A 649 -26.51 -3.54 5.38
CA GLY A 649 -26.25 -3.14 4.01
C GLY A 649 -24.84 -3.60 3.64
N THR A 650 -24.75 -4.56 2.76
CA THR A 650 -23.54 -4.91 2.02
C THR A 650 -23.13 -3.69 1.21
N VAL A 651 -22.25 -2.88 1.77
CA VAL A 651 -21.53 -1.87 0.99
C VAL A 651 -20.67 -2.65 0.00
N SER A 652 -20.90 -2.42 -1.28
CA SER A 652 -20.15 -3.01 -2.38
C SER A 652 -18.68 -2.55 -2.31
N TYR A 653 -17.86 -3.35 -1.67
CA TYR A 653 -16.40 -3.12 -1.48
C TYR A 653 -15.55 -3.44 -2.70
N THR A 654 -16.10 -3.52 -3.89
CA THR A 654 -15.43 -4.13 -5.04
C THR A 654 -14.34 -3.28 -5.71
N HIS A 655 -14.15 -2.02 -5.35
CA HIS A 655 -13.24 -1.12 -6.11
C HIS A 655 -12.04 -0.55 -5.35
N LEU A 656 -11.96 -0.69 -4.02
CA LEU A 656 -10.86 -0.12 -3.22
C LEU A 656 -9.76 -1.10 -2.82
N ARG A 657 -9.82 -2.35 -3.24
CA ARG A 657 -9.11 -3.46 -2.60
C ARG A 657 -7.79 -3.90 -3.24
N ALA A 658 -7.35 -3.26 -4.29
CA ALA A 658 -6.07 -3.61 -4.91
C ALA A 658 -4.83 -3.21 -4.08
N HIS A 659 -5.01 -2.42 -3.00
CA HIS A 659 -3.92 -1.76 -2.27
C HIS A 659 -4.11 -1.76 -0.75
N GLU A 660 -4.82 -2.72 -0.18
CA GLU A 660 -4.98 -2.81 1.28
C GLU A 660 -3.63 -2.96 2.02
N THR A 661 -2.57 -3.39 1.35
CA THR A 661 -1.21 -3.40 1.90
C THR A 661 -0.57 -2.01 2.00
N THR A 662 -1.12 -1.01 1.32
CA THR A 662 -0.63 0.38 1.37
C THR A 662 -1.46 1.28 2.30
N LEU A 663 -2.63 0.83 2.77
CA LEU A 663 -3.48 1.59 3.70
C LEU A 663 -2.92 1.69 5.13
N HIS A 664 -1.87 0.96 5.44
CA HIS A 664 -1.18 0.98 6.74
C HIS A 664 0.17 1.72 6.68
N LEU A 665 0.36 2.57 5.69
CA LEU A 665 1.53 3.44 5.56
C LEU A 665 1.51 4.61 6.53
#